data_e67b569caf54702331cfb232d47c1003
#
_entry.id   e67b569caf54702331cfb232d47c1003
#
_cell.length_a   1.000
_cell.length_b   1.000
_cell.length_c   1.000
_cell.angle_alpha   90.00
_cell.angle_beta   90.00
_cell.angle_gamma   90.00
#
_symmetry.space_group_name_H-M   'P 1'
#
loop_
_entity.id
_entity.type
_entity.pdbx_description
1 polymer ?
#
loop_
_entity_poly.entity_id
_entity_poly.type
_entity_poly.pdbx_seq_one_letter_code
_entity_poly.pdbx_strand_id
1 'polypeptide(L)'
;ITVSYDNLTKGTSRWYTGESIYRDVWLKVVSPVHVPLHGTYVTTPVVSPETALVAVEADAVNRSERGQVCRLITQITDPNGVVVAQGQAVAPLQPGERYTFRQEIDVMAPQLWELDAPHLYTAVSTLQVDGKDVDRYDTRFGIRSIRMTPERGLLLNGRKVVAVGGDLHHDLGCLGSAALKSGYERHIDELKAIGCNSFRLSHNPHARALLDVCDEKGILIFDELYDKWTSQFYGGEASFESQWQVDLEAFIRRDRNHPCVYIWSMGNEVLKQQGQHDPKFETREAAADYGVNVIKRMAAFTRTLDPSRKVTTGLFPARESFITEWHHWDDYETFTETHPAEMAFYVDVVSWNYTENMFAQDHARYPQLMFIASESAANWGFGPRRPSWLELDPTYVIGHYHWSGYDYLGESDWPKKTWGRALIDLSGWVTPLGRYYQSFYSKTPMIHAMVYEIDQEQVDRFNAIESPRWDWPPMVDHWNWPRNSQLKLTTFTNGDEVELLLNGRSLGTRKLVDCEDRRMDWDVPYEAGLLEAVGRKGGTEVCRHCLGTAGEPTALRLRPHKPAASADGLDAVCVEAALVDEDGQVVPNSGTEIRFNVTGPGTNAGVASGNVVSDEPWQSNARSTWYGRCICVIRTTREAGDVVITANADGLPSARCTVESVPVEAR
;
A
#
# COMPACT_ATOMS: atom_id res chain seq x y z
N ILE A 1 -13.70 -31.26 -3.87
CA ILE A 1 -14.30 -30.00 -3.41
C ILE A 1 -14.63 -29.20 -4.66
N THR A 2 -15.89 -28.76 -4.78
CA THR A 2 -16.35 -27.90 -5.87
C THR A 2 -16.72 -26.55 -5.25
N VAL A 3 -16.24 -25.47 -5.88
CA VAL A 3 -16.59 -24.09 -5.50
C VAL A 3 -17.32 -23.48 -6.69
N SER A 4 -18.50 -22.93 -6.47
CA SER A 4 -19.25 -22.16 -7.45
C SER A 4 -19.14 -20.67 -7.13
N TYR A 5 -18.87 -19.87 -8.14
CA TYR A 5 -18.78 -18.43 -8.05
C TYR A 5 -19.71 -17.82 -9.13
N ASP A 6 -20.57 -16.90 -8.72
CA ASP A 6 -21.48 -16.16 -9.61
C ASP A 6 -21.44 -14.67 -9.24
N ASN A 7 -21.03 -13.85 -10.20
CA ASN A 7 -20.94 -12.38 -10.06
C ASN A 7 -21.67 -11.64 -11.20
N LEU A 8 -22.57 -12.33 -11.90
CA LEU A 8 -23.18 -11.82 -13.14
C LEU A 8 -24.25 -10.73 -12.91
N THR A 9 -24.80 -10.63 -11.71
CA THR A 9 -26.04 -9.84 -11.48
C THR A 9 -25.89 -8.65 -10.56
N LYS A 10 -24.72 -8.39 -9.99
CA LYS A 10 -24.52 -7.28 -9.05
C LYS A 10 -23.35 -6.40 -9.48
N GLY A 11 -23.59 -5.11 -9.69
CA GLY A 11 -22.56 -4.08 -9.73
C GLY A 11 -21.87 -4.05 -8.36
N THR A 12 -20.59 -4.35 -8.30
CA THR A 12 -19.97 -4.71 -7.03
C THR A 12 -19.05 -3.64 -6.47
N SER A 13 -18.08 -3.16 -7.23
CA SER A 13 -17.14 -2.17 -6.72
C SER A 13 -16.73 -1.18 -7.79
N ARG A 14 -16.07 -0.13 -7.38
CA ARG A 14 -15.54 0.87 -8.30
C ARG A 14 -14.23 0.45 -8.94
N TRP A 15 -13.44 -0.41 -8.25
CA TRP A 15 -12.16 -0.94 -8.74
C TRP A 15 -12.29 -2.37 -9.21
N TYR A 16 -11.27 -2.88 -9.91
CA TYR A 16 -11.21 -4.26 -10.36
C TYR A 16 -11.00 -5.22 -9.18
N THR A 17 -12.02 -5.97 -8.84
CA THR A 17 -11.98 -6.92 -7.72
C THR A 17 -11.43 -8.30 -8.11
N GLY A 18 -11.29 -8.57 -9.40
CA GLY A 18 -11.06 -9.90 -9.92
C GLY A 18 -12.32 -10.75 -9.93
N GLU A 19 -12.28 -11.85 -10.68
CA GLU A 19 -13.34 -12.84 -10.75
C GLU A 19 -12.77 -14.22 -10.42
N SER A 20 -13.61 -15.12 -9.86
CA SER A 20 -13.19 -16.46 -9.48
C SER A 20 -12.27 -16.49 -8.24
N ILE A 21 -11.63 -17.65 -8.01
CA ILE A 21 -10.67 -17.85 -6.90
C ILE A 21 -9.28 -17.44 -7.38
N TYR A 22 -8.75 -16.35 -6.87
CA TYR A 22 -7.45 -15.80 -7.26
C TYR A 22 -6.39 -15.84 -6.15
N ARG A 23 -6.78 -16.18 -4.92
CA ARG A 23 -5.89 -16.40 -3.78
C ARG A 23 -5.58 -17.87 -3.61
N ASP A 24 -4.50 -18.18 -2.89
CA ASP A 24 -4.13 -19.54 -2.56
C ASP A 24 -5.23 -20.29 -1.82
N VAL A 25 -5.42 -21.54 -2.20
CA VAL A 25 -6.33 -22.47 -1.53
C VAL A 25 -5.54 -23.59 -0.86
N TRP A 26 -5.67 -23.69 0.45
CA TRP A 26 -4.94 -24.65 1.25
C TRP A 26 -5.86 -25.74 1.79
N LEU A 27 -5.44 -27.00 1.67
CA LEU A 27 -6.05 -28.11 2.36
C LEU A 27 -5.22 -28.45 3.61
N LYS A 28 -5.77 -28.17 4.80
CA LYS A 28 -5.13 -28.53 6.08
C LYS A 28 -5.69 -29.88 6.55
N VAL A 29 -4.83 -30.89 6.68
CA VAL A 29 -5.16 -32.20 7.25
C VAL A 29 -4.63 -32.20 8.70
N VAL A 30 -5.50 -32.49 9.66
CA VAL A 30 -5.21 -32.39 11.09
C VAL A 30 -5.67 -33.63 11.86
N SER A 31 -5.09 -33.86 13.03
CA SER A 31 -5.57 -34.82 14.01
C SER A 31 -6.97 -34.46 14.52
N PRO A 32 -7.78 -35.41 15.04
CA PRO A 32 -9.01 -35.08 15.77
C PRO A 32 -8.81 -34.11 16.93
N VAL A 33 -7.63 -34.11 17.55
CA VAL A 33 -7.23 -33.10 18.54
C VAL A 33 -6.20 -32.18 17.90
N HIS A 34 -6.54 -30.91 17.67
CA HIS A 34 -5.69 -29.99 16.92
C HIS A 34 -5.93 -28.51 17.28
N VAL A 35 -5.01 -27.64 16.85
CA VAL A 35 -5.16 -26.19 16.83
C VAL A 35 -5.96 -25.79 15.59
N PRO A 36 -7.14 -25.16 15.73
CA PRO A 36 -7.94 -24.77 14.57
C PRO A 36 -7.26 -23.68 13.74
N LEU A 37 -7.75 -23.47 12.52
CA LEU A 37 -7.27 -22.40 11.65
C LEU A 37 -7.39 -21.05 12.35
N HIS A 38 -6.33 -20.23 12.31
CA HIS A 38 -6.20 -18.95 13.03
C HIS A 38 -6.46 -19.05 14.55
N GLY A 39 -6.20 -20.23 15.11
CA GLY A 39 -6.42 -20.54 16.54
C GLY A 39 -5.37 -19.97 17.49
N THR A 40 -4.34 -19.26 16.98
CA THR A 40 -3.30 -18.65 17.80
C THR A 40 -3.45 -17.12 17.85
N TYR A 41 -3.05 -16.56 18.99
CA TYR A 41 -2.93 -15.11 19.16
C TYR A 41 -1.68 -14.82 19.99
N VAL A 42 -0.74 -14.08 19.40
CA VAL A 42 0.56 -13.76 20.00
C VAL A 42 0.66 -12.26 20.19
N THR A 43 0.88 -11.83 21.42
CA THR A 43 1.06 -10.41 21.76
C THR A 43 2.34 -10.19 22.55
N THR A 44 2.81 -8.94 22.58
CA THR A 44 3.99 -8.53 23.33
C THR A 44 3.64 -7.37 24.26
N PRO A 45 2.93 -7.64 25.39
CA PRO A 45 2.39 -6.61 26.28
C PRO A 45 3.47 -5.79 26.99
N VAL A 46 4.64 -6.38 27.22
CA VAL A 46 5.81 -5.70 27.79
C VAL A 46 6.99 -5.86 26.84
N VAL A 47 7.58 -4.74 26.45
CA VAL A 47 8.73 -4.71 25.55
C VAL A 47 9.75 -3.69 26.04
N SER A 48 10.98 -4.16 26.23
CA SER A 48 12.17 -3.33 26.50
C SER A 48 13.35 -3.89 25.71
N PRO A 49 14.50 -3.19 25.64
CA PRO A 49 15.72 -3.74 25.06
C PRO A 49 16.26 -4.97 25.79
N GLU A 50 16.00 -5.08 27.09
CA GLU A 50 16.51 -6.15 27.96
C GLU A 50 15.62 -7.38 27.95
N THR A 51 14.31 -7.20 27.83
CA THR A 51 13.35 -8.29 27.91
C THR A 51 12.03 -7.94 27.23
N ALA A 52 11.34 -8.96 26.71
CA ALA A 52 9.98 -8.88 26.26
C ALA A 52 9.15 -10.03 26.82
N LEU A 53 7.94 -9.74 27.27
CA LEU A 53 6.94 -10.74 27.61
C LEU A 53 6.15 -11.09 26.33
N VAL A 54 6.25 -12.33 25.88
CA VAL A 54 5.45 -12.88 24.78
C VAL A 54 4.28 -13.65 25.38
N ALA A 55 3.07 -13.12 25.23
CA ALA A 55 1.84 -13.77 25.64
C ALA A 55 1.25 -14.54 24.45
N VAL A 56 1.07 -15.85 24.62
CA VAL A 56 0.55 -16.76 23.59
C VAL A 56 -0.78 -17.33 24.06
N GLU A 57 -1.83 -17.07 23.30
CA GLU A 57 -3.09 -17.81 23.38
C GLU A 57 -3.15 -18.80 22.21
N ALA A 58 -3.49 -20.04 22.48
CA ALA A 58 -3.69 -21.05 21.46
C ALA A 58 -4.93 -21.88 21.76
N ASP A 59 -5.89 -21.83 20.85
CA ASP A 59 -7.08 -22.68 20.93
C ASP A 59 -6.70 -24.11 20.56
N ALA A 60 -7.26 -25.09 21.27
CA ALA A 60 -7.27 -26.48 20.86
C ALA A 60 -8.72 -27.01 20.85
N VAL A 61 -9.02 -27.88 19.90
CA VAL A 61 -10.33 -28.54 19.80
C VAL A 61 -10.16 -30.05 19.88
N ASN A 62 -11.05 -30.72 20.60
CA ASN A 62 -11.09 -32.16 20.64
C ASN A 62 -12.33 -32.67 19.87
N ARG A 63 -12.13 -33.20 18.68
CA ARG A 63 -13.15 -33.80 17.84
C ARG A 63 -13.16 -35.35 17.94
N SER A 64 -12.39 -35.90 18.89
CA SER A 64 -12.43 -37.35 19.18
C SER A 64 -13.60 -37.69 20.07
N GLU A 65 -13.91 -38.99 20.18
CA GLU A 65 -15.00 -39.50 21.04
C GLU A 65 -14.60 -39.62 22.51
N ARG A 66 -13.38 -39.31 22.88
CA ARG A 66 -12.86 -39.47 24.25
C ARG A 66 -12.31 -38.17 24.80
N GLY A 67 -12.45 -37.98 26.13
CA GLY A 67 -11.71 -36.94 26.82
C GLY A 67 -10.20 -37.18 26.74
N GLN A 68 -9.43 -36.10 26.53
CA GLN A 68 -7.97 -36.15 26.36
C GLN A 68 -7.32 -35.17 27.33
N VAL A 69 -6.18 -35.54 27.90
CA VAL A 69 -5.31 -34.58 28.59
C VAL A 69 -4.31 -34.04 27.57
N CYS A 70 -4.46 -32.79 27.25
CA CYS A 70 -3.66 -32.11 26.25
C CYS A 70 -2.56 -31.28 26.91
N ARG A 71 -1.33 -31.34 26.37
CA ARG A 71 -0.22 -30.47 26.72
C ARG A 71 0.12 -29.63 25.51
N LEU A 72 0.15 -28.32 25.68
CA LEU A 72 0.66 -27.39 24.67
C LEU A 72 2.06 -26.96 25.07
N ILE A 73 3.05 -27.16 24.19
CA ILE A 73 4.41 -26.66 24.33
C ILE A 73 4.61 -25.61 23.26
N THR A 74 5.00 -24.39 23.66
CA THR A 74 5.31 -23.32 22.70
C THR A 74 6.78 -22.93 22.80
N GLN A 75 7.52 -23.10 21.73
CA GLN A 75 8.89 -22.63 21.57
C GLN A 75 8.92 -21.31 20.79
N ILE A 76 9.64 -20.34 21.31
CA ILE A 76 9.89 -19.08 20.60
C ILE A 76 11.22 -19.20 19.87
N THR A 77 11.17 -19.09 18.55
CA THR A 77 12.33 -19.17 17.67
C THR A 77 12.68 -17.77 17.16
N ASP A 78 13.93 -17.39 17.27
CA ASP A 78 14.42 -16.08 16.81
C ASP A 78 14.53 -16.00 15.26
N PRO A 79 14.87 -14.82 14.68
CA PRO A 79 15.03 -14.67 13.22
C PRO A 79 16.06 -15.60 12.58
N ASN A 80 16.97 -16.17 13.36
CA ASN A 80 18.01 -17.11 12.89
C ASN A 80 17.59 -18.58 13.03
N GLY A 81 16.38 -18.86 13.50
CA GLY A 81 15.86 -20.21 13.71
C GLY A 81 16.29 -20.85 15.03
N VAL A 82 16.89 -20.08 15.96
CA VAL A 82 17.32 -20.59 17.28
C VAL A 82 16.15 -20.48 18.29
N VAL A 83 15.88 -21.54 19.03
CA VAL A 83 14.92 -21.51 20.14
C VAL A 83 15.51 -20.69 21.29
N VAL A 84 14.88 -19.55 21.60
CA VAL A 84 15.34 -18.59 22.63
C VAL A 84 14.53 -18.64 23.92
N ALA A 85 13.31 -19.18 23.86
CA ALA A 85 12.45 -19.32 25.04
C ALA A 85 11.41 -20.44 24.82
N GLN A 86 10.82 -20.93 25.89
CA GLN A 86 9.81 -21.98 25.85
C GLN A 86 8.81 -21.84 26.99
N GLY A 87 7.55 -22.13 26.71
CA GLY A 87 6.48 -22.27 27.70
C GLY A 87 5.70 -23.57 27.52
N GLN A 88 4.93 -23.97 28.52
CA GLN A 88 4.00 -25.09 28.42
C GLN A 88 2.75 -24.89 29.30
N ALA A 89 1.64 -25.47 28.85
CA ALA A 89 0.41 -25.51 29.61
C ALA A 89 -0.30 -26.88 29.42
N VAL A 90 -1.09 -27.31 30.40
CA VAL A 90 -1.77 -28.59 30.35
C VAL A 90 -3.26 -28.37 30.72
N ALA A 91 -4.16 -28.97 29.95
CA ALA A 91 -5.60 -28.95 30.25
C ALA A 91 -6.27 -30.22 29.76
N PRO A 92 -7.33 -30.69 30.44
CA PRO A 92 -8.21 -31.72 29.92
C PRO A 92 -9.19 -31.10 28.90
N LEU A 93 -9.43 -31.79 27.78
CA LEU A 93 -10.43 -31.43 26.77
C LEU A 93 -11.41 -32.58 26.61
N GLN A 94 -12.71 -32.30 26.85
CA GLN A 94 -13.77 -33.27 26.60
C GLN A 94 -14.12 -33.39 25.10
N PRO A 95 -14.82 -34.45 24.67
CA PRO A 95 -15.30 -34.56 23.30
C PRO A 95 -16.13 -33.32 22.88
N GLY A 96 -15.81 -32.72 21.73
CA GLY A 96 -16.46 -31.52 21.22
C GLY A 96 -16.02 -30.21 21.87
N GLU A 97 -15.18 -30.25 22.89
CA GLU A 97 -14.73 -29.06 23.60
C GLU A 97 -13.66 -28.28 22.81
N ARG A 98 -13.70 -26.96 22.96
CA ARG A 98 -12.64 -26.00 22.58
C ARG A 98 -12.09 -25.36 23.84
N TYR A 99 -10.78 -25.37 24.01
CA TYR A 99 -10.08 -24.78 25.13
C TYR A 99 -8.97 -23.84 24.64
N THR A 100 -8.83 -22.68 25.29
CA THR A 100 -7.75 -21.71 24.97
C THR A 100 -6.64 -21.86 26.01
N PHE A 101 -5.52 -22.40 25.59
CA PHE A 101 -4.27 -22.38 26.36
C PHE A 101 -3.71 -20.97 26.42
N ARG A 102 -3.21 -20.57 27.60
CA ARG A 102 -2.53 -19.29 27.80
C ARG A 102 -1.15 -19.53 28.39
N GLN A 103 -0.18 -18.83 27.81
CA GLN A 103 1.22 -18.91 28.23
C GLN A 103 1.82 -17.51 28.20
N GLU A 104 2.67 -17.23 29.19
CA GLU A 104 3.48 -16.02 29.27
C GLU A 104 4.95 -16.47 29.24
N ILE A 105 5.72 -15.99 28.27
CA ILE A 105 7.08 -16.48 27.96
C ILE A 105 8.01 -15.27 27.85
N ASP A 106 9.01 -15.21 28.74
CA ASP A 106 10.02 -14.15 28.70
C ASP A 106 11.06 -14.44 27.63
N VAL A 107 11.32 -13.44 26.78
CA VAL A 107 12.41 -13.44 25.78
C VAL A 107 13.46 -12.41 26.20
N MET A 108 14.67 -12.86 26.46
CA MET A 108 15.78 -12.00 26.88
C MET A 108 16.47 -11.36 25.70
N ALA A 109 16.84 -10.06 25.82
CA ALA A 109 17.51 -9.26 24.82
C ALA A 109 16.88 -9.40 23.41
N PRO A 110 15.58 -9.11 23.25
CA PRO A 110 14.85 -9.34 22.01
C PRO A 110 15.33 -8.43 20.90
N GLN A 111 15.37 -8.95 19.66
CA GLN A 111 15.48 -8.16 18.46
C GLN A 111 14.09 -7.62 18.11
N LEU A 112 13.88 -6.31 18.22
CA LEU A 112 12.57 -5.72 18.02
C LEU A 112 12.20 -5.63 16.54
N TRP A 113 10.93 -5.77 16.22
CA TRP A 113 10.40 -5.45 14.90
C TRP A 113 10.29 -3.95 14.75
N GLU A 114 10.96 -3.39 13.74
CA GLU A 114 11.02 -1.97 13.41
C GLU A 114 10.95 -1.75 11.90
N LEU A 115 10.68 -0.51 11.45
CA LEU A 115 10.55 -0.18 10.03
C LEU A 115 11.84 -0.42 9.24
N ASP A 116 12.99 -0.19 9.88
CA ASP A 116 14.31 -0.33 9.25
C ASP A 116 15.02 -1.66 9.65
N ALA A 117 14.44 -2.40 10.62
CA ALA A 117 14.95 -3.68 11.12
C ALA A 117 13.78 -4.62 11.49
N PRO A 118 13.06 -5.18 10.52
CA PRO A 118 11.84 -5.94 10.75
C PRO A 118 12.12 -7.40 11.17
N HIS A 119 12.63 -7.59 12.39
CA HIS A 119 12.94 -8.91 12.93
C HIS A 119 11.67 -9.70 13.24
N LEU A 120 11.58 -10.90 12.67
CA LEU A 120 10.42 -11.79 12.81
C LEU A 120 10.79 -13.04 13.60
N TYR A 121 9.97 -13.34 14.57
CA TYR A 121 10.03 -14.55 15.40
C TYR A 121 8.95 -15.55 14.96
N THR A 122 9.11 -16.80 15.38
CA THR A 122 8.09 -17.84 15.22
C THR A 122 7.75 -18.47 16.56
N ALA A 123 6.48 -18.48 16.92
CA ALA A 123 5.94 -19.29 18.02
C ALA A 123 5.53 -20.64 17.45
N VAL A 124 6.31 -21.68 17.76
CA VAL A 124 6.06 -23.06 17.36
C VAL A 124 5.27 -23.73 18.45
N SER A 125 3.98 -23.89 18.27
CA SER A 125 3.06 -24.52 19.23
C SER A 125 2.83 -25.98 18.89
N THR A 126 3.33 -26.88 19.72
CA THR A 126 3.16 -28.34 19.60
C THR A 126 2.13 -28.84 20.60
N LEU A 127 1.07 -29.46 20.11
CA LEU A 127 0.02 -30.06 20.93
C LEU A 127 0.30 -31.55 21.12
N GLN A 128 0.33 -31.99 22.38
CA GLN A 128 0.58 -33.40 22.75
C GLN A 128 -0.64 -34.00 23.44
N VAL A 129 -0.88 -35.30 23.14
CA VAL A 129 -1.82 -36.17 23.85
C VAL A 129 -1.09 -37.43 24.23
N ASP A 130 -1.16 -37.85 25.52
CA ASP A 130 -0.44 -39.00 26.07
C ASP A 130 1.05 -38.99 25.74
N GLY A 131 1.69 -37.80 25.75
CA GLY A 131 3.12 -37.58 25.46
C GLY A 131 3.52 -37.71 24.00
N LYS A 132 2.56 -37.82 23.05
CA LYS A 132 2.78 -37.85 21.62
C LYS A 132 2.36 -36.55 20.97
N ASP A 133 3.16 -36.04 20.05
CA ASP A 133 2.80 -34.88 19.23
C ASP A 133 1.65 -35.27 18.32
N VAL A 134 0.53 -34.52 18.40
CA VAL A 134 -0.67 -34.75 17.59
C VAL A 134 -0.94 -33.61 16.62
N ASP A 135 -0.44 -32.41 16.90
CA ASP A 135 -0.53 -31.27 15.99
C ASP A 135 0.63 -30.28 16.24
N ARG A 136 1.00 -29.54 15.20
CA ARG A 136 1.97 -28.44 15.25
C ARG A 136 1.41 -27.23 14.51
N TYR A 137 1.51 -26.07 15.14
CA TYR A 137 1.03 -24.79 14.57
C TYR A 137 2.10 -23.72 14.73
N ASP A 138 2.63 -23.25 13.60
CA ASP A 138 3.66 -22.22 13.57
C ASP A 138 2.99 -20.85 13.36
N THR A 139 3.32 -19.87 14.21
CA THR A 139 2.81 -18.52 14.16
C THR A 139 3.95 -17.53 14.06
N ARG A 140 4.10 -16.86 12.92
CA ARG A 140 5.07 -15.79 12.74
C ARG A 140 4.56 -14.52 13.41
N PHE A 141 5.43 -13.77 14.10
CA PHE A 141 5.12 -12.54 14.80
C PHE A 141 6.35 -11.65 14.94
N GLY A 142 6.17 -10.39 15.33
CA GLY A 142 7.26 -9.46 15.66
C GLY A 142 7.15 -8.99 17.10
N ILE A 143 8.28 -8.90 17.80
CA ILE A 143 8.32 -8.32 19.15
C ILE A 143 8.36 -6.80 19.02
N ARG A 144 7.26 -6.13 19.37
CA ARG A 144 7.12 -4.68 19.28
C ARG A 144 6.09 -4.13 20.26
N SER A 145 6.19 -2.82 20.54
CA SER A 145 5.14 -2.06 21.18
C SER A 145 4.61 -0.97 20.25
N ILE A 146 3.29 -0.84 20.16
CA ILE A 146 2.62 0.30 19.50
C ILE A 146 1.79 1.03 20.55
N ARG A 147 1.98 2.35 20.63
CA ARG A 147 1.18 3.23 21.49
C ARG A 147 0.75 4.46 20.70
N MET A 148 -0.47 4.89 20.96
CA MET A 148 -1.05 6.08 20.34
C MET A 148 -1.72 6.91 21.44
N THR A 149 -1.29 8.18 21.57
CA THR A 149 -1.91 9.13 22.49
C THR A 149 -1.98 10.51 21.82
N PRO A 150 -2.98 11.33 22.16
CA PRO A 150 -3.15 12.65 21.56
C PRO A 150 -1.99 13.63 21.87
N GLU A 151 -1.18 13.35 22.91
CA GLU A 151 -0.05 14.21 23.29
C GLU A 151 1.27 13.80 22.62
N ARG A 152 1.38 12.53 22.19
CA ARG A 152 2.65 11.99 21.67
C ARG A 152 2.54 11.39 20.26
N GLY A 153 1.33 11.23 19.75
CA GLY A 153 1.07 10.61 18.46
C GLY A 153 1.31 9.10 18.47
N LEU A 154 1.73 8.57 17.33
CA LEU A 154 2.08 7.17 17.13
C LEU A 154 3.51 6.89 17.60
N LEU A 155 3.67 5.93 18.49
CA LEU A 155 4.95 5.45 18.98
C LEU A 155 5.14 3.97 18.62
N LEU A 156 6.21 3.65 17.92
CA LEU A 156 6.69 2.30 17.70
C LEU A 156 7.94 2.08 18.56
N ASN A 157 7.91 1.11 19.45
CA ASN A 157 8.98 0.84 20.43
C ASN A 157 9.45 2.09 21.20
N GLY A 158 8.47 2.94 21.57
CA GLY A 158 8.71 4.20 22.28
C GLY A 158 9.23 5.35 21.42
N ARG A 159 9.57 5.13 20.15
CA ARG A 159 10.01 6.16 19.20
C ARG A 159 8.83 6.70 18.39
N LYS A 160 8.79 8.02 18.19
CA LYS A 160 7.75 8.69 17.40
C LYS A 160 7.87 8.30 15.92
N VAL A 161 6.74 7.92 15.34
CA VAL A 161 6.58 7.61 13.92
C VAL A 161 5.38 8.38 13.39
N VAL A 162 5.47 8.88 12.17
CA VAL A 162 4.31 9.35 11.40
C VAL A 162 4.10 8.33 10.28
N ALA A 163 2.91 7.76 10.20
CA ALA A 163 2.56 6.81 9.16
C ALA A 163 2.31 7.58 7.85
N VAL A 164 3.17 7.40 6.85
CA VAL A 164 3.10 8.14 5.60
C VAL A 164 3.14 7.19 4.40
N GLY A 165 2.27 7.43 3.44
CA GLY A 165 2.21 6.62 2.23
C GLY A 165 0.95 6.85 1.40
N GLY A 166 0.34 5.79 0.93
CA GLY A 166 -0.87 5.86 0.12
C GLY A 166 -1.80 4.69 0.34
N ASP A 167 -2.97 4.81 -0.26
CA ASP A 167 -3.95 3.73 -0.32
C ASP A 167 -3.55 2.72 -1.39
N LEU A 168 -3.82 1.44 -1.15
CA LEU A 168 -3.53 0.36 -2.08
C LEU A 168 -4.78 -0.47 -2.37
N HIS A 169 -5.08 -0.67 -3.64
CA HIS A 169 -5.94 -1.76 -4.08
C HIS A 169 -5.12 -3.04 -4.27
N HIS A 170 -5.79 -4.19 -4.39
CA HIS A 170 -5.13 -5.50 -4.31
C HIS A 170 -4.61 -6.04 -5.65
N ASP A 171 -4.90 -5.37 -6.78
CA ASP A 171 -4.44 -5.82 -8.09
C ASP A 171 -2.94 -5.57 -8.30
N LEU A 172 -2.37 -6.31 -9.24
CA LEU A 172 -0.98 -6.24 -9.65
C LEU A 172 -0.85 -5.78 -11.11
N GLY A 173 -1.68 -4.83 -11.53
CA GLY A 173 -1.66 -4.25 -12.86
C GLY A 173 -1.93 -5.29 -13.95
N CYS A 174 -0.99 -5.50 -14.87
CA CYS A 174 -1.16 -6.46 -15.99
C CYS A 174 -1.34 -7.92 -15.55
N LEU A 175 -1.10 -8.23 -14.27
CA LEU A 175 -1.36 -9.54 -13.69
C LEU A 175 -2.78 -9.64 -13.09
N GLY A 176 -3.56 -8.56 -13.15
CA GLY A 176 -4.89 -8.50 -12.54
C GLY A 176 -4.83 -8.73 -11.03
N SER A 177 -5.79 -9.47 -10.49
CA SER A 177 -5.85 -9.79 -9.05
C SER A 177 -5.02 -11.00 -8.62
N ALA A 178 -4.06 -11.46 -9.44
CA ALA A 178 -3.18 -12.57 -9.06
C ALA A 178 -2.38 -12.22 -7.79
N ALA A 179 -2.59 -12.98 -6.71
CA ALA A 179 -2.01 -12.67 -5.40
C ALA A 179 -0.56 -13.18 -5.26
N LEU A 180 0.31 -12.80 -6.20
CA LEU A 180 1.71 -13.21 -6.22
C LEU A 180 2.55 -12.40 -5.22
N LYS A 181 3.24 -13.10 -4.31
CA LYS A 181 4.08 -12.47 -3.28
C LYS A 181 5.13 -11.55 -3.89
N SER A 182 5.80 -11.98 -4.95
CA SER A 182 6.84 -11.19 -5.65
C SER A 182 6.30 -9.93 -6.33
N GLY A 183 5.03 -9.93 -6.77
CA GLY A 183 4.37 -8.73 -7.27
C GLY A 183 4.19 -7.69 -6.15
N TYR A 184 3.72 -8.14 -4.98
CA TYR A 184 3.61 -7.27 -3.80
C TYR A 184 4.97 -6.81 -3.29
N GLU A 185 5.99 -7.68 -3.29
CA GLU A 185 7.38 -7.31 -2.92
C GLU A 185 7.87 -6.13 -3.76
N ARG A 186 7.63 -6.18 -5.07
CA ARG A 186 8.00 -5.11 -5.99
C ARG A 186 7.25 -3.82 -5.69
N HIS A 187 5.92 -3.85 -5.55
CA HIS A 187 5.11 -2.66 -5.23
C HIS A 187 5.58 -2.00 -3.93
N ILE A 188 5.82 -2.79 -2.89
CA ILE A 188 6.27 -2.28 -1.59
C ILE A 188 7.69 -1.70 -1.67
N ASP A 189 8.61 -2.33 -2.41
CA ASP A 189 9.97 -1.82 -2.59
C ASP A 189 9.98 -0.47 -3.33
N GLU A 190 9.19 -0.33 -4.38
CA GLU A 190 9.08 0.90 -5.15
C GLU A 190 8.48 2.05 -4.32
N LEU A 191 7.43 1.78 -3.54
CA LEU A 191 6.84 2.77 -2.64
C LEU A 191 7.76 3.12 -1.47
N LYS A 192 8.45 2.13 -0.90
CA LYS A 192 9.45 2.37 0.15
C LYS A 192 10.63 3.21 -0.36
N ALA A 193 11.03 3.03 -1.62
CA ALA A 193 12.10 3.82 -2.25
C ALA A 193 11.77 5.31 -2.37
N ILE A 194 10.50 5.69 -2.44
CA ILE A 194 10.08 7.10 -2.39
C ILE A 194 9.80 7.60 -0.96
N GLY A 195 10.06 6.77 0.06
CA GLY A 195 9.99 7.16 1.47
C GLY A 195 8.68 6.80 2.19
N CYS A 196 7.77 6.06 1.56
CA CYS A 196 6.59 5.52 2.22
C CYS A 196 6.99 4.51 3.30
N ASN A 197 6.30 4.54 4.43
CA ASN A 197 6.49 3.61 5.55
C ASN A 197 5.21 2.94 6.01
N SER A 198 4.08 3.30 5.40
CA SER A 198 2.76 2.79 5.76
C SER A 198 1.80 2.78 4.57
N PHE A 199 0.83 1.84 4.58
CA PHE A 199 -0.22 1.78 3.58
C PHE A 199 -1.57 1.47 4.21
N ARG A 200 -2.66 2.03 3.64
CA ARG A 200 -4.02 1.63 3.93
C ARG A 200 -4.50 0.67 2.85
N LEU A 201 -5.05 -0.47 3.27
CA LEU A 201 -5.54 -1.51 2.36
C LEU A 201 -7.00 -1.24 2.00
N SER A 202 -7.21 -0.50 0.94
CA SER A 202 -8.54 -0.06 0.50
C SER A 202 -9.21 -1.10 -0.40
N HIS A 203 -10.47 -1.41 -0.26
CA HIS A 203 -11.36 -1.25 0.89
C HIS A 203 -11.91 -2.63 1.20
N ASN A 204 -11.01 -3.60 1.38
CA ASN A 204 -11.31 -5.01 1.65
C ASN A 204 -10.08 -5.73 2.20
N PRO A 205 -10.23 -6.86 2.88
CA PRO A 205 -9.09 -7.66 3.31
C PRO A 205 -8.22 -8.11 2.12
N HIS A 206 -6.95 -7.73 2.10
CA HIS A 206 -6.02 -8.11 1.04
C HIS A 206 -5.51 -9.55 1.19
N ALA A 207 -4.75 -10.04 0.21
CA ALA A 207 -4.12 -11.35 0.30
C ALA A 207 -3.09 -11.37 1.45
N ARG A 208 -3.01 -12.49 2.18
CA ARG A 208 -2.04 -12.67 3.26
C ARG A 208 -0.60 -12.45 2.79
N ALA A 209 -0.28 -12.81 1.54
CA ALA A 209 1.04 -12.60 0.95
C ALA A 209 1.49 -11.13 1.00
N LEU A 210 0.58 -10.14 0.88
CA LEU A 210 0.92 -8.73 1.04
C LEU A 210 1.30 -8.39 2.48
N LEU A 211 0.53 -8.89 3.46
CA LEU A 211 0.84 -8.68 4.89
C LEU A 211 2.18 -9.33 5.26
N ASP A 212 2.44 -10.56 4.75
CA ASP A 212 3.73 -11.22 4.93
C ASP A 212 4.89 -10.39 4.39
N VAL A 213 4.73 -9.76 3.22
CA VAL A 213 5.72 -8.84 2.64
C VAL A 213 5.91 -7.60 3.51
N CYS A 214 4.82 -7.01 4.00
CA CYS A 214 4.89 -5.83 4.87
C CYS A 214 5.56 -6.14 6.22
N ASP A 215 5.32 -7.32 6.78
CA ASP A 215 6.04 -7.81 7.96
C ASP A 215 7.56 -7.91 7.70
N GLU A 216 7.93 -8.49 6.56
CA GLU A 216 9.33 -8.73 6.17
C GLU A 216 10.07 -7.44 5.78
N LYS A 217 9.35 -6.42 5.30
CA LYS A 217 9.94 -5.16 4.84
C LYS A 217 9.81 -3.99 5.83
N GLY A 218 9.15 -4.21 6.98
CA GLY A 218 8.98 -3.17 8.00
C GLY A 218 8.06 -2.04 7.54
N ILE A 219 6.85 -2.39 7.13
CA ILE A 219 5.81 -1.44 6.71
C ILE A 219 4.64 -1.51 7.69
N LEU A 220 4.10 -0.37 8.08
CA LEU A 220 2.87 -0.30 8.88
C LEU A 220 1.64 -0.44 7.98
N ILE A 221 0.64 -1.19 8.44
CA ILE A 221 -0.60 -1.44 7.70
C ILE A 221 -1.81 -0.94 8.50
N PHE A 222 -2.58 -0.08 7.87
CA PHE A 222 -3.94 0.28 8.21
C PHE A 222 -4.85 -0.71 7.48
N ASP A 223 -5.31 -1.74 8.20
CA ASP A 223 -6.02 -2.88 7.62
C ASP A 223 -7.53 -2.67 7.67
N GLU A 224 -8.20 -2.74 6.50
CA GLU A 224 -9.60 -2.35 6.35
C GLU A 224 -10.46 -3.51 5.90
N LEU A 225 -11.63 -3.68 6.57
CA LEU A 225 -12.54 -4.81 6.33
C LEU A 225 -13.52 -4.55 5.19
N TYR A 226 -14.20 -3.40 5.19
CA TYR A 226 -15.28 -3.10 4.26
C TYR A 226 -15.10 -1.76 3.55
N ASP A 227 -15.63 -1.67 2.31
CA ASP A 227 -15.88 -0.38 1.67
C ASP A 227 -17.15 0.25 2.28
N LYS A 228 -18.28 -0.40 2.13
CA LYS A 228 -19.59 0.07 2.63
C LYS A 228 -20.29 -1.04 3.42
N TRP A 229 -21.17 -0.65 4.35
CA TRP A 229 -21.88 -1.64 5.19
C TRP A 229 -23.17 -2.11 4.56
N THR A 230 -24.01 -1.22 4.04
CA THR A 230 -25.35 -1.54 3.56
C THR A 230 -25.75 -0.80 2.29
N SER A 231 -24.84 -0.47 1.41
CA SER A 231 -25.15 0.22 0.15
C SER A 231 -25.15 -0.72 -1.04
N GLN A 232 -25.40 -0.18 -2.21
CA GLN A 232 -25.25 -0.88 -3.49
C GLN A 232 -23.87 -1.52 -3.70
N PHE A 233 -22.86 -1.08 -2.94
CA PHE A 233 -21.49 -1.61 -3.00
C PHE A 233 -21.23 -2.75 -1.99
N TYR A 234 -22.22 -3.11 -1.17
CA TYR A 234 -22.13 -4.31 -0.34
C TYR A 234 -22.52 -5.52 -1.19
N GLY A 235 -21.54 -6.31 -1.58
CA GLY A 235 -21.74 -7.53 -2.34
C GLY A 235 -22.18 -8.71 -1.47
N GLY A 236 -22.78 -9.73 -2.08
CA GLY A 236 -23.14 -10.96 -1.41
C GLY A 236 -24.67 -11.17 -1.28
N GLU A 237 -25.07 -12.41 -1.02
CA GLU A 237 -26.47 -12.79 -0.83
C GLU A 237 -26.94 -12.54 0.61
N ALA A 238 -26.05 -12.71 1.59
CA ALA A 238 -26.32 -12.46 2.99
C ALA A 238 -26.36 -10.95 3.30
N SER A 239 -27.25 -10.54 4.19
CA SER A 239 -27.27 -9.15 4.65
C SER A 239 -26.07 -8.83 5.53
N PHE A 240 -25.63 -7.58 5.51
CA PHE A 240 -24.58 -7.10 6.41
C PHE A 240 -24.88 -7.46 7.88
N GLU A 241 -26.09 -7.24 8.34
CA GLU A 241 -26.51 -7.51 9.71
C GLU A 241 -26.35 -8.98 10.12
N SER A 242 -26.50 -9.91 9.17
CA SER A 242 -26.32 -11.35 9.45
C SER A 242 -24.87 -11.80 9.34
N GLN A 243 -24.01 -11.05 8.67
CA GLN A 243 -22.69 -11.51 8.24
C GLN A 243 -21.53 -10.79 8.94
N TRP A 244 -21.69 -9.52 9.33
CA TRP A 244 -20.59 -8.68 9.78
C TRP A 244 -19.75 -9.26 10.95
N GLN A 245 -20.38 -9.99 11.88
CA GLN A 245 -19.64 -10.60 13.01
C GLN A 245 -18.74 -11.73 12.53
N VAL A 246 -19.25 -12.55 11.60
CA VAL A 246 -18.48 -13.68 11.03
C VAL A 246 -17.29 -13.16 10.24
N ASP A 247 -17.53 -12.15 9.40
CA ASP A 247 -16.49 -11.55 8.56
C ASP A 247 -15.44 -10.85 9.42
N LEU A 248 -15.87 -10.06 10.41
CA LEU A 248 -14.98 -9.33 11.30
C LEU A 248 -14.13 -10.28 12.17
N GLU A 249 -14.73 -11.36 12.70
CA GLU A 249 -13.96 -12.37 13.44
C GLU A 249 -12.94 -13.07 12.55
N ALA A 250 -13.32 -13.47 11.35
CA ALA A 250 -12.43 -14.12 10.39
C ALA A 250 -11.27 -13.21 9.99
N PHE A 251 -11.55 -11.93 9.70
CA PHE A 251 -10.58 -10.91 9.36
C PHE A 251 -9.55 -10.68 10.48
N ILE A 252 -10.03 -10.34 11.69
CA ILE A 252 -9.14 -10.07 12.83
C ILE A 252 -8.29 -11.31 13.18
N ARG A 253 -8.91 -12.50 13.28
CA ARG A 253 -8.20 -13.74 13.62
C ARG A 253 -7.14 -14.09 12.57
N ARG A 254 -7.40 -13.83 11.28
CA ARG A 254 -6.45 -14.07 10.20
C ARG A 254 -5.21 -13.19 10.35
N ASP A 255 -5.39 -11.89 10.67
CA ASP A 255 -4.34 -10.88 10.50
C ASP A 255 -3.74 -10.37 11.82
N ARG A 256 -4.33 -10.67 13.00
CA ARG A 256 -3.89 -10.15 14.31
C ARG A 256 -2.46 -10.51 14.73
N ASN A 257 -1.85 -11.54 14.12
CA ASN A 257 -0.47 -11.92 14.42
C ASN A 257 0.55 -11.18 13.54
N HIS A 258 0.13 -10.45 12.49
CA HIS A 258 1.03 -9.66 11.66
C HIS A 258 1.52 -8.41 12.41
N PRO A 259 2.83 -8.24 12.65
CA PRO A 259 3.36 -7.06 13.33
C PRO A 259 3.19 -5.79 12.51
N CYS A 260 3.06 -5.87 11.19
CA CYS A 260 2.81 -4.72 10.32
C CYS A 260 1.46 -4.06 10.58
N VAL A 261 0.42 -4.81 10.95
CA VAL A 261 -0.90 -4.25 11.23
C VAL A 261 -0.85 -3.42 12.51
N TYR A 262 -1.14 -2.12 12.42
CA TYR A 262 -1.07 -1.21 13.55
C TYR A 262 -2.44 -0.67 13.98
N ILE A 263 -3.43 -0.69 13.08
CA ILE A 263 -4.78 -0.19 13.33
C ILE A 263 -5.79 -0.99 12.49
N TRP A 264 -6.99 -1.20 13.03
CA TRP A 264 -8.11 -1.86 12.37
C TRP A 264 -9.13 -0.85 11.86
N SER A 265 -9.53 -0.95 10.60
CA SER A 265 -10.58 -0.13 10.01
C SER A 265 -11.84 -0.96 9.71
N MET A 266 -12.96 -0.41 10.10
CA MET A 266 -14.25 -1.10 10.00
C MET A 266 -15.00 -0.77 8.70
N GLY A 267 -14.59 0.26 7.97
CA GLY A 267 -15.24 0.65 6.72
C GLY A 267 -14.74 1.96 6.14
N ASN A 268 -15.18 2.24 4.92
CA ASN A 268 -14.83 3.43 4.15
C ASN A 268 -16.06 4.26 3.76
N GLU A 269 -16.04 5.56 4.05
CA GLU A 269 -17.07 6.55 3.69
C GLU A 269 -18.50 6.11 3.97
N VAL A 270 -18.68 5.45 5.08
CA VAL A 270 -19.91 4.72 5.42
C VAL A 270 -21.11 5.65 5.67
N LEU A 271 -20.88 6.87 6.17
CA LEU A 271 -21.97 7.82 6.44
C LEU A 271 -22.64 8.33 5.16
N LYS A 272 -21.85 8.88 4.24
CA LYS A 272 -22.37 9.49 3.01
C LYS A 272 -23.10 8.48 2.14
N GLN A 273 -22.49 7.35 1.91
CA GLN A 273 -22.97 6.36 0.94
C GLN A 273 -24.22 5.63 1.44
N GLN A 274 -24.35 5.40 2.74
CA GLN A 274 -25.53 4.78 3.32
C GLN A 274 -26.78 5.66 3.14
N GLY A 275 -26.68 6.95 3.44
CA GLY A 275 -27.80 7.86 3.30
C GLY A 275 -28.22 8.19 1.87
N GLN A 276 -27.34 8.00 0.89
CA GLN A 276 -27.63 8.34 -0.51
C GLN A 276 -28.15 7.16 -1.34
N HIS A 277 -27.70 5.95 -1.05
CA HIS A 277 -27.84 4.82 -1.97
C HIS A 277 -28.58 3.62 -1.38
N ASP A 278 -28.86 3.61 -0.09
CA ASP A 278 -29.63 2.55 0.53
C ASP A 278 -31.10 2.98 0.72
N PRO A 279 -32.03 2.47 -0.10
CA PRO A 279 -33.46 2.78 0.01
C PRO A 279 -34.10 2.29 1.32
N LYS A 280 -33.36 1.59 2.14
CA LYS A 280 -33.75 1.14 3.47
C LYS A 280 -33.98 2.32 4.44
N PHE A 281 -33.28 3.44 4.22
CA PHE A 281 -33.40 4.61 5.09
C PHE A 281 -34.31 5.67 4.51
N GLU A 282 -35.36 6.06 5.24
CA GLU A 282 -36.29 7.10 4.85
C GLU A 282 -35.66 8.51 4.92
N THR A 283 -34.73 8.70 5.86
CA THR A 283 -34.01 9.98 6.05
C THR A 283 -32.52 9.76 6.24
N ARG A 284 -31.75 10.84 6.08
CA ARG A 284 -30.29 10.83 6.31
C ARG A 284 -29.95 10.70 7.79
N GLU A 285 -30.77 11.27 8.66
CA GLU A 285 -30.62 11.11 10.13
C GLU A 285 -30.76 9.65 10.51
N ALA A 286 -31.75 8.93 9.97
CA ALA A 286 -31.90 7.50 10.21
C ALA A 286 -30.70 6.69 9.73
N ALA A 287 -30.06 7.08 8.62
CA ALA A 287 -28.83 6.48 8.14
C ALA A 287 -27.63 6.79 9.06
N ALA A 288 -27.53 8.02 9.56
CA ALA A 288 -26.48 8.42 10.50
C ALA A 288 -26.60 7.67 11.82
N ASP A 289 -27.78 7.60 12.41
CA ASP A 289 -28.07 6.84 13.64
C ASP A 289 -27.74 5.36 13.47
N TYR A 290 -28.06 4.78 12.33
CA TYR A 290 -27.69 3.41 12.01
C TYR A 290 -26.17 3.23 11.97
N GLY A 291 -25.46 4.12 11.28
CA GLY A 291 -24.00 4.12 11.20
C GLY A 291 -23.33 4.20 12.56
N VAL A 292 -23.80 5.10 13.44
CA VAL A 292 -23.34 5.22 14.82
C VAL A 292 -23.55 3.90 15.60
N ASN A 293 -24.71 3.27 15.46
CA ASN A 293 -24.98 2.00 16.11
C ASN A 293 -24.14 0.86 15.58
N VAL A 294 -23.84 0.85 14.28
CA VAL A 294 -22.95 -0.16 13.66
C VAL A 294 -21.54 -0.01 14.19
N ILE A 295 -20.94 1.20 14.14
CA ILE A 295 -19.56 1.39 14.58
C ILE A 295 -19.36 1.06 16.06
N LYS A 296 -20.33 1.41 16.93
CA LYS A 296 -20.30 1.02 18.35
C LYS A 296 -20.16 -0.48 18.53
N ARG A 297 -20.97 -1.27 17.82
CA ARG A 297 -20.95 -2.74 17.92
C ARG A 297 -19.68 -3.34 17.32
N MET A 298 -19.27 -2.88 16.13
CA MET A 298 -18.08 -3.39 15.47
C MET A 298 -16.82 -3.06 16.26
N ALA A 299 -16.65 -1.82 16.73
CA ALA A 299 -15.52 -1.43 17.56
C ALA A 299 -15.45 -2.22 18.88
N ALA A 300 -16.59 -2.42 19.56
CA ALA A 300 -16.65 -3.22 20.77
C ALA A 300 -16.25 -4.68 20.50
N PHE A 301 -16.76 -5.26 19.43
CA PHE A 301 -16.45 -6.66 19.08
C PHE A 301 -14.98 -6.82 18.66
N THR A 302 -14.42 -5.89 17.88
CA THR A 302 -12.99 -5.88 17.52
C THR A 302 -12.11 -5.91 18.76
N ARG A 303 -12.41 -5.06 19.77
CA ARG A 303 -11.63 -5.01 21.02
C ARG A 303 -11.72 -6.31 21.84
N THR A 304 -12.75 -7.15 21.65
CA THR A 304 -12.78 -8.50 22.25
C THR A 304 -11.87 -9.49 21.55
N LEU A 305 -11.62 -9.30 20.25
CA LEU A 305 -10.79 -10.18 19.40
C LEU A 305 -9.31 -9.77 19.40
N ASP A 306 -9.06 -8.45 19.48
CA ASP A 306 -7.73 -7.88 19.58
C ASP A 306 -7.73 -6.57 20.40
N PRO A 307 -7.51 -6.63 21.70
CA PRO A 307 -7.41 -5.45 22.56
C PRO A 307 -6.08 -4.69 22.40
N SER A 308 -5.12 -5.24 21.66
CA SER A 308 -3.78 -4.65 21.52
C SER A 308 -3.71 -3.52 20.50
N ARG A 309 -4.69 -3.43 19.59
CA ARG A 309 -4.71 -2.43 18.51
C ARG A 309 -5.92 -1.51 18.62
N LYS A 310 -5.74 -0.31 18.08
CA LYS A 310 -6.78 0.71 17.98
C LYS A 310 -7.73 0.43 16.83
N VAL A 311 -8.95 0.98 16.91
CA VAL A 311 -10.02 0.84 15.92
C VAL A 311 -10.34 2.19 15.32
N THR A 312 -10.56 2.20 14.00
CA THR A 312 -10.98 3.36 13.22
C THR A 312 -11.98 2.99 12.13
N THR A 313 -12.39 3.95 11.35
CA THR A 313 -13.11 3.79 10.08
C THR A 313 -12.85 5.02 9.21
N GLY A 314 -12.65 4.85 7.91
CA GLY A 314 -12.55 5.96 6.98
C GLY A 314 -13.86 6.72 6.91
N LEU A 315 -13.90 7.96 7.37
CA LEU A 315 -15.12 8.76 7.44
C LEU A 315 -15.15 9.82 6.33
N PHE A 316 -16.31 9.93 5.72
CA PHE A 316 -16.69 11.03 4.86
C PHE A 316 -18.22 11.10 4.78
N PRO A 317 -18.84 12.28 4.91
CA PRO A 317 -18.24 13.55 5.28
C PRO A 317 -17.84 13.64 6.75
N ALA A 318 -17.02 14.65 7.08
CA ALA A 318 -16.50 14.87 8.44
C ALA A 318 -17.51 15.61 9.36
N ARG A 319 -18.64 16.04 8.84
CA ARG A 319 -19.65 16.84 9.54
C ARG A 319 -21.06 16.28 9.39
N GLU A 320 -21.87 16.37 10.45
CA GLU A 320 -23.26 15.90 10.41
C GLU A 320 -24.15 16.74 9.53
N SER A 321 -23.96 18.04 9.46
CA SER A 321 -24.71 18.90 8.54
C SER A 321 -24.57 18.48 7.09
N PHE A 322 -23.45 17.86 6.73
CA PHE A 322 -23.25 17.24 5.41
C PHE A 322 -24.14 16.02 5.18
N ILE A 323 -24.53 15.38 6.24
CA ILE A 323 -25.42 14.20 6.19
C ILE A 323 -26.87 14.67 6.04
N THR A 324 -27.23 15.73 6.74
CA THR A 324 -28.62 16.24 6.80
C THR A 324 -28.95 17.20 5.67
N GLU A 325 -27.98 17.98 5.19
CA GLU A 325 -28.14 18.94 4.10
C GLU A 325 -27.22 18.58 2.94
N TRP A 326 -27.76 18.58 1.71
CA TRP A 326 -26.94 18.33 0.52
C TRP A 326 -26.14 19.58 0.19
N HIS A 327 -24.83 19.50 0.45
CA HIS A 327 -23.89 20.52 0.00
C HIS A 327 -23.13 20.01 -1.23
N HIS A 328 -22.87 20.88 -2.18
CA HIS A 328 -21.97 20.59 -3.29
C HIS A 328 -20.54 20.48 -2.77
N TRP A 329 -19.68 19.74 -3.46
CA TRP A 329 -18.27 19.57 -3.07
C TRP A 329 -17.52 20.90 -2.91
N ASP A 330 -17.96 21.95 -3.61
CA ASP A 330 -17.38 23.30 -3.59
C ASP A 330 -17.80 24.13 -2.37
N ASP A 331 -18.76 23.65 -1.59
CA ASP A 331 -19.30 24.38 -0.42
C ASP A 331 -18.48 24.15 0.86
N TYR A 332 -17.37 23.37 0.80
CA TYR A 332 -16.50 23.10 1.95
C TYR A 332 -15.93 24.37 2.60
N GLU A 333 -15.73 25.46 1.84
CA GLU A 333 -15.21 26.73 2.35
C GLU A 333 -16.20 27.48 3.26
N THR A 334 -17.51 27.22 3.07
CA THR A 334 -18.56 27.93 3.79
C THR A 334 -19.01 27.21 5.07
N PHE A 335 -18.35 26.09 5.42
CA PHE A 335 -18.72 25.30 6.58
C PHE A 335 -18.51 26.05 7.88
N THR A 336 -19.60 26.44 8.50
CA THR A 336 -19.63 27.01 9.86
C THR A 336 -19.86 25.97 10.95
N GLU A 337 -20.17 24.71 10.57
CA GLU A 337 -20.36 23.60 11.50
C GLU A 337 -19.06 23.29 12.25
N THR A 338 -19.13 23.34 13.56
CA THR A 338 -17.93 23.15 14.42
C THR A 338 -17.87 21.77 15.08
N HIS A 339 -18.84 20.90 14.81
CA HIS A 339 -18.89 19.57 15.42
C HIS A 339 -18.52 18.49 14.40
N PRO A 340 -17.60 17.58 14.75
CA PRO A 340 -17.36 16.38 13.95
C PRO A 340 -18.59 15.46 13.97
N ALA A 341 -18.72 14.61 12.96
CA ALA A 341 -19.76 13.59 12.92
C ALA A 341 -19.72 12.71 14.18
N GLU A 342 -20.88 12.33 14.71
CA GLU A 342 -20.99 11.58 15.98
C GLU A 342 -20.17 10.28 15.99
N MET A 343 -20.03 9.62 14.84
CA MET A 343 -19.21 8.39 14.71
C MET A 343 -17.75 8.58 15.15
N ALA A 344 -17.21 9.79 15.05
CA ALA A 344 -15.84 10.12 15.46
C ALA A 344 -15.56 9.83 16.93
N PHE A 345 -16.59 9.83 17.77
CA PHE A 345 -16.46 9.60 19.21
C PHE A 345 -16.51 8.13 19.64
N TYR A 346 -16.73 7.20 18.69
CA TYR A 346 -16.82 5.76 18.98
C TYR A 346 -15.64 4.95 18.43
N VAL A 347 -14.69 5.62 17.75
CA VAL A 347 -13.42 5.06 17.30
C VAL A 347 -12.29 5.55 18.21
N ASP A 348 -11.15 4.87 18.17
CA ASP A 348 -9.98 5.26 18.97
C ASP A 348 -9.13 6.33 18.26
N VAL A 349 -9.17 6.34 16.93
CA VAL A 349 -8.52 7.31 16.06
C VAL A 349 -9.52 7.71 14.98
N VAL A 350 -9.68 8.99 14.77
CA VAL A 350 -10.58 9.53 13.75
C VAL A 350 -9.86 9.55 12.40
N SER A 351 -10.36 8.78 11.44
CA SER A 351 -9.79 8.76 10.09
C SER A 351 -10.74 9.45 9.13
N TRP A 352 -10.31 10.55 8.56
CA TRP A 352 -11.13 11.33 7.63
C TRP A 352 -10.50 11.41 6.25
N ASN A 353 -11.35 11.23 5.25
CA ASN A 353 -10.99 11.40 3.86
C ASN A 353 -11.14 12.87 3.47
N TYR A 354 -10.10 13.46 2.89
CA TYR A 354 -10.09 14.79 2.25
C TYR A 354 -10.54 15.99 3.10
N THR A 355 -10.44 15.92 4.42
CA THR A 355 -10.91 16.98 5.33
C THR A 355 -9.89 17.33 6.41
N GLU A 356 -8.60 17.22 6.08
CA GLU A 356 -7.47 17.48 6.97
C GLU A 356 -7.44 18.91 7.51
N ASN A 357 -7.98 19.85 6.76
CA ASN A 357 -8.13 21.26 7.16
C ASN A 357 -8.95 21.46 8.45
N MET A 358 -9.76 20.46 8.83
CA MET A 358 -10.59 20.51 10.05
C MET A 358 -9.89 19.92 11.28
N PHE A 359 -8.78 19.20 11.15
CA PHE A 359 -8.13 18.49 12.25
C PHE A 359 -7.71 19.41 13.40
N ALA A 360 -7.09 20.55 13.08
CA ALA A 360 -6.62 21.50 14.09
C ALA A 360 -7.78 22.09 14.91
N GLN A 361 -8.86 22.47 14.24
CA GLN A 361 -10.08 23.00 14.88
C GLN A 361 -10.72 21.95 15.79
N ASP A 362 -10.84 20.71 15.31
CA ASP A 362 -11.46 19.65 16.08
C ASP A 362 -10.61 19.21 17.26
N HIS A 363 -9.29 19.13 17.10
CA HIS A 363 -8.40 18.84 18.21
C HIS A 363 -8.42 19.95 19.28
N ALA A 364 -8.46 21.21 18.88
CA ALA A 364 -8.58 22.32 19.83
C ALA A 364 -9.86 22.22 20.67
N ARG A 365 -10.96 21.75 20.07
CA ARG A 365 -12.24 21.56 20.77
C ARG A 365 -12.35 20.26 21.54
N TYR A 366 -11.74 19.20 21.01
CA TYR A 366 -11.74 17.83 21.55
C TYR A 366 -10.31 17.28 21.64
N PRO A 367 -9.53 17.73 22.64
CA PRO A 367 -8.10 17.41 22.76
C PRO A 367 -7.78 15.90 22.89
N GLN A 368 -8.79 15.10 23.22
CA GLN A 368 -8.65 13.65 23.30
C GLN A 368 -8.67 12.95 21.94
N LEU A 369 -9.06 13.62 20.86
CA LEU A 369 -9.12 13.02 19.52
C LEU A 369 -7.74 13.03 18.86
N MET A 370 -7.41 11.91 18.25
CA MET A 370 -6.30 11.73 17.33
C MET A 370 -6.82 11.51 15.92
N PHE A 371 -6.05 11.89 14.91
CA PHE A 371 -6.50 11.89 13.53
C PHE A 371 -5.55 11.14 12.59
N ILE A 372 -6.13 10.61 11.51
CA ILE A 372 -5.45 10.13 10.31
C ILE A 372 -6.15 10.73 9.10
N ALA A 373 -5.41 11.28 8.15
CA ALA A 373 -5.91 11.54 6.82
C ALA A 373 -5.92 10.21 6.04
N SER A 374 -7.03 9.49 6.09
CA SER A 374 -7.15 8.15 5.50
C SER A 374 -7.22 8.15 3.99
N GLU A 375 -7.67 9.24 3.38
CA GLU A 375 -7.51 9.56 1.97
C GLU A 375 -7.21 11.04 1.83
N SER A 376 -6.17 11.40 1.11
CA SER A 376 -5.80 12.77 0.80
C SER A 376 -5.41 12.94 -0.66
N ALA A 377 -5.46 14.18 -1.14
CA ALA A 377 -5.02 14.54 -2.48
C ALA A 377 -4.09 15.75 -2.41
N ALA A 378 -3.17 15.88 -3.35
CA ALA A 378 -2.21 16.97 -3.38
C ALA A 378 -2.84 18.36 -3.60
N ASN A 379 -4.09 18.40 -4.08
CA ASN A 379 -4.79 19.62 -4.46
C ASN A 379 -6.09 19.82 -3.66
N TRP A 380 -6.31 19.04 -2.63
CA TRP A 380 -7.50 19.18 -1.83
C TRP A 380 -7.29 20.24 -0.77
N GLY A 381 -7.91 21.37 -0.95
CA GLY A 381 -7.78 22.53 -0.07
C GLY A 381 -7.60 23.80 -0.87
N PHE A 382 -7.98 24.89 -0.25
CA PHE A 382 -8.07 26.21 -0.82
C PHE A 382 -6.70 26.87 -0.74
N GLY A 383 -6.10 27.16 -1.88
CA GLY A 383 -4.82 27.81 -1.95
C GLY A 383 -3.83 27.11 -2.87
N PRO A 384 -2.53 27.44 -2.78
CA PRO A 384 -1.52 26.82 -3.60
C PRO A 384 -1.49 25.30 -3.43
N ARG A 385 -1.19 24.59 -4.52
CA ARG A 385 -1.16 23.13 -4.57
C ARG A 385 -0.09 22.58 -3.66
N ARG A 386 -0.42 22.36 -2.41
CA ARG A 386 0.43 21.66 -1.45
C ARG A 386 -0.42 20.68 -0.66
N PRO A 387 0.15 19.57 -0.21
CA PRO A 387 -0.58 18.65 0.64
C PRO A 387 -1.05 19.33 1.91
N SER A 388 -2.35 19.25 2.19
CA SER A 388 -2.99 19.87 3.37
C SER A 388 -2.42 19.37 4.69
N TRP A 389 -1.85 18.16 4.70
CA TRP A 389 -1.24 17.55 5.89
C TRP A 389 0.12 18.12 6.28
N LEU A 390 0.78 18.95 5.45
CA LEU A 390 2.10 19.51 5.75
C LEU A 390 2.13 20.39 7.00
N GLU A 391 1.02 21.02 7.32
CA GLU A 391 0.89 21.93 8.48
C GLU A 391 0.30 21.25 9.71
N LEU A 392 -0.01 19.94 9.60
CA LEU A 392 -0.64 19.21 10.68
C LEU A 392 0.36 18.82 11.78
N ASP A 393 -0.05 18.98 13.02
CA ASP A 393 0.77 18.64 14.18
C ASP A 393 0.84 17.11 14.37
N PRO A 394 2.02 16.49 14.22
CA PRO A 394 2.19 15.06 14.36
C PRO A 394 2.04 14.55 15.81
N THR A 395 1.69 15.39 16.77
CA THR A 395 1.34 14.95 18.14
C THR A 395 -0.04 14.32 18.18
N TYR A 396 -0.97 14.82 17.39
CA TYR A 396 -2.34 14.27 17.30
C TYR A 396 -2.73 13.80 15.91
N VAL A 397 -1.99 14.14 14.84
CA VAL A 397 -2.16 13.57 13.51
C VAL A 397 -1.09 12.50 13.29
N ILE A 398 -1.49 11.23 13.39
CA ILE A 398 -0.56 10.12 13.45
C ILE A 398 -0.20 9.55 12.07
N GLY A 399 -0.86 9.98 11.00
CA GLY A 399 -0.56 9.54 9.65
C GLY A 399 -1.42 10.20 8.58
N HIS A 400 -0.99 10.01 7.34
CA HIS A 400 -1.76 10.39 6.16
C HIS A 400 -1.46 9.46 4.98
N TYR A 401 -2.46 9.24 4.13
CA TYR A 401 -2.41 8.37 2.97
C TYR A 401 -2.91 9.10 1.73
N HIS A 402 -2.09 9.11 0.68
CA HIS A 402 -2.49 9.68 -0.61
C HIS A 402 -3.40 8.70 -1.36
N TRP A 403 -4.46 9.19 -1.98
CA TRP A 403 -5.27 8.42 -2.91
C TRP A 403 -4.74 8.58 -4.35
N SER A 404 -3.94 7.62 -4.87
CA SER A 404 -3.52 6.36 -4.27
C SER A 404 -1.99 6.21 -4.30
N GLY A 405 -1.45 5.25 -3.56
CA GLY A 405 -0.01 4.97 -3.52
C GLY A 405 0.49 4.34 -4.81
N TYR A 406 -0.20 3.31 -5.31
CA TYR A 406 0.08 2.62 -6.57
C TYR A 406 -1.12 2.70 -7.48
N ASP A 407 -0.91 2.83 -8.79
CA ASP A 407 -2.00 2.85 -9.76
C ASP A 407 -2.70 1.50 -9.82
N TYR A 408 -4.00 1.51 -10.07
CA TYR A 408 -4.85 0.34 -10.00
C TYR A 408 -5.91 0.32 -11.11
N LEU A 409 -6.46 -0.85 -11.37
CA LEU A 409 -7.48 -1.10 -12.38
C LEU A 409 -8.86 -0.65 -11.88
N GLY A 410 -9.54 0.18 -12.66
CA GLY A 410 -10.88 0.69 -12.35
C GLY A 410 -10.88 2.14 -11.86
N GLU A 411 -12.01 2.60 -11.37
CA GLU A 411 -12.30 4.01 -10.99
C GLU A 411 -11.83 5.03 -12.03
N SER A 412 -11.99 4.71 -13.29
CA SER A 412 -11.47 5.50 -14.40
C SER A 412 -12.57 5.90 -15.36
N ASP A 413 -12.41 7.07 -15.98
CA ASP A 413 -13.27 7.53 -17.06
C ASP A 413 -12.69 7.09 -18.39
N TRP A 414 -13.52 6.49 -19.25
CA TRP A 414 -13.12 6.13 -20.60
C TRP A 414 -12.48 7.31 -21.33
N PRO A 415 -11.32 7.16 -22.03
CA PRO A 415 -10.66 5.90 -22.41
C PRO A 415 -9.63 5.35 -21.41
N LYS A 416 -9.44 5.94 -20.24
CA LYS A 416 -8.52 5.42 -19.21
C LYS A 416 -8.99 4.06 -18.72
N LYS A 417 -8.05 3.15 -18.46
CA LYS A 417 -8.28 1.80 -17.93
C LYS A 417 -7.94 1.69 -16.45
N THR A 418 -7.22 2.69 -15.93
CA THR A 418 -6.68 2.72 -14.57
C THR A 418 -6.98 4.07 -13.95
N TRP A 419 -6.81 4.20 -12.65
CA TRP A 419 -6.97 5.47 -11.94
C TRP A 419 -6.07 6.57 -12.52
N GLY A 420 -4.79 6.25 -12.81
CA GLY A 420 -3.85 7.12 -13.51
C GLY A 420 -3.39 8.36 -12.74
N ARG A 421 -3.57 8.40 -11.41
CA ARG A 421 -3.27 9.55 -10.53
C ARG A 421 -2.53 9.15 -9.26
N ALA A 422 -1.82 8.02 -9.29
CA ALA A 422 -1.11 7.45 -8.16
C ALA A 422 0.33 7.99 -8.04
N LEU A 423 1.00 7.69 -6.93
CA LEU A 423 2.42 8.01 -6.73
C LEU A 423 3.32 7.17 -7.62
N ILE A 424 2.94 5.92 -7.88
CA ILE A 424 3.60 4.97 -8.79
C ILE A 424 2.59 4.55 -9.85
N ASP A 425 2.98 4.54 -11.13
CA ASP A 425 2.12 4.09 -12.20
C ASP A 425 1.97 2.56 -12.26
N LEU A 426 1.07 2.06 -13.12
CA LEU A 426 0.77 0.63 -13.24
C LEU A 426 1.99 -0.23 -13.63
N SER A 427 3.02 0.36 -14.24
CA SER A 427 4.25 -0.31 -14.66
C SER A 427 5.38 -0.25 -13.63
N GLY A 428 5.19 0.52 -12.54
CA GLY A 428 6.15 0.66 -11.44
C GLY A 428 7.07 1.88 -11.56
N TRP A 429 6.76 2.83 -12.44
CA TRP A 429 7.53 4.07 -12.51
C TRP A 429 6.95 5.14 -11.61
N VAL A 430 7.84 5.86 -10.94
CA VAL A 430 7.46 6.97 -10.07
C VAL A 430 6.90 8.10 -10.92
N THR A 431 5.67 8.49 -10.67
CA THR A 431 4.99 9.58 -11.37
C THR A 431 5.54 10.95 -10.96
N PRO A 432 5.26 12.03 -11.70
CA PRO A 432 5.61 13.40 -11.26
C PRO A 432 5.06 13.71 -9.86
N LEU A 433 3.83 13.28 -9.58
CA LEU A 433 3.23 13.39 -8.25
C LEU A 433 4.02 12.58 -7.21
N GLY A 434 4.42 11.36 -7.55
CA GLY A 434 5.27 10.53 -6.68
C GLY A 434 6.62 11.19 -6.37
N ARG A 435 7.25 11.87 -7.34
CA ARG A 435 8.48 12.64 -7.12
C ARG A 435 8.26 13.83 -6.21
N TYR A 436 7.12 14.49 -6.34
CA TYR A 436 6.72 15.55 -5.43
C TYR A 436 6.60 15.03 -4.00
N TYR A 437 5.85 13.95 -3.77
CA TYR A 437 5.72 13.33 -2.46
C TYR A 437 7.06 12.80 -1.91
N GLN A 438 7.92 12.25 -2.76
CA GLN A 438 9.27 11.83 -2.39
C GLN A 438 10.07 12.98 -1.76
N SER A 439 9.88 14.23 -2.20
CA SER A 439 10.57 15.38 -1.64
C SER A 439 10.19 15.68 -0.18
N PHE A 440 9.07 15.14 0.30
CA PHE A 440 8.63 15.25 1.71
C PHE A 440 8.97 14.01 2.52
N TYR A 441 8.83 12.82 1.93
CA TYR A 441 8.93 11.55 2.63
C TYR A 441 10.36 11.06 2.77
N SER A 442 11.21 11.32 1.76
CA SER A 442 12.58 10.82 1.75
C SER A 442 13.44 11.44 2.85
N LYS A 443 14.12 10.58 3.60
CA LYS A 443 15.15 10.98 4.57
C LYS A 443 16.53 11.14 3.92
N THR A 444 16.72 10.55 2.74
CA THR A 444 17.95 10.70 1.95
C THR A 444 17.85 11.92 1.03
N PRO A 445 18.97 12.62 0.76
CA PRO A 445 18.96 13.73 -0.19
C PRO A 445 18.41 13.29 -1.56
N MET A 446 17.48 14.07 -2.10
CA MET A 446 16.89 13.82 -3.41
C MET A 446 16.65 15.12 -4.17
N ILE A 447 16.74 15.03 -5.49
CA ILE A 447 16.30 16.04 -6.44
C ILE A 447 15.78 15.37 -7.71
N HIS A 448 14.72 15.91 -8.29
CA HIS A 448 14.21 15.47 -9.57
C HIS A 448 13.69 16.66 -10.37
N ALA A 449 14.14 16.79 -11.64
CA ALA A 449 13.65 17.80 -12.56
C ALA A 449 12.62 17.17 -13.49
N MET A 450 11.51 17.85 -13.70
CA MET A 450 10.39 17.41 -14.55
C MET A 450 10.00 18.57 -15.49
N VAL A 451 9.79 18.26 -16.75
CA VAL A 451 9.39 19.25 -17.77
C VAL A 451 7.89 19.15 -17.98
N TYR A 452 7.19 20.29 -17.95
CA TYR A 452 5.75 20.34 -18.24
C TYR A 452 5.49 20.05 -19.73
N GLU A 453 4.50 19.20 -20.00
CA GLU A 453 4.02 18.92 -21.37
C GLU A 453 2.95 19.93 -21.83
N ILE A 454 2.60 20.88 -21.00
CA ILE A 454 1.56 21.88 -21.20
C ILE A 454 2.15 23.29 -21.21
N ASP A 455 1.47 24.22 -21.87
CA ASP A 455 1.87 25.62 -21.92
C ASP A 455 1.58 26.37 -20.60
N GLN A 456 2.05 27.62 -20.51
CA GLN A 456 1.91 28.41 -19.30
C GLN A 456 0.45 28.66 -18.92
N GLU A 457 -0.45 28.92 -19.91
CA GLU A 457 -1.86 29.14 -19.64
C GLU A 457 -2.52 27.91 -19.02
N GLN A 458 -2.17 26.73 -19.53
CA GLN A 458 -2.65 25.45 -18.97
C GLN A 458 -2.09 25.19 -17.57
N VAL A 459 -0.80 25.51 -17.31
CA VAL A 459 -0.23 25.45 -15.96
C VAL A 459 -0.97 26.38 -15.00
N ASP A 460 -1.27 27.61 -15.44
CA ASP A 460 -1.97 28.57 -14.61
C ASP A 460 -3.40 28.11 -14.30
N ARG A 461 -4.10 27.48 -15.25
CA ARG A 461 -5.40 26.86 -15.00
C ARG A 461 -5.33 25.73 -13.97
N PHE A 462 -4.32 24.89 -14.05
CA PHE A 462 -4.09 23.87 -13.03
C PHE A 462 -3.85 24.51 -11.64
N ASN A 463 -3.08 25.58 -11.59
CA ASN A 463 -2.79 26.29 -10.34
C ASN A 463 -3.99 27.06 -9.78
N ALA A 464 -4.90 27.54 -10.64
CA ALA A 464 -6.14 28.23 -10.26
C ALA A 464 -7.27 27.29 -9.79
N ILE A 465 -7.00 26.01 -9.61
CA ILE A 465 -7.98 25.00 -9.14
C ILE A 465 -9.16 24.78 -10.13
N GLU A 466 -8.99 25.10 -11.38
CA GLU A 466 -9.98 24.81 -12.43
C GLU A 466 -9.97 23.33 -12.89
N SER A 467 -8.95 22.57 -12.49
CA SER A 467 -8.80 21.15 -12.81
C SER A 467 -9.36 20.26 -11.72
N PRO A 468 -9.77 19.00 -12.04
CA PRO A 468 -10.18 18.03 -11.05
C PRO A 468 -9.13 17.90 -9.92
N ARG A 469 -9.59 17.77 -8.70
CA ARG A 469 -8.78 17.84 -7.46
C ARG A 469 -7.69 16.78 -7.37
N TRP A 470 -7.85 15.67 -8.07
CA TRP A 470 -6.85 14.58 -8.14
C TRP A 470 -5.87 14.72 -9.32
N ASP A 471 -6.16 15.61 -10.28
CA ASP A 471 -5.29 15.75 -11.45
C ASP A 471 -4.00 16.48 -11.07
N TRP A 472 -2.90 16.01 -11.62
CA TRP A 472 -1.59 16.60 -11.53
C TRP A 472 -1.16 17.07 -12.92
N PRO A 473 -0.47 18.21 -13.05
CA PRO A 473 -0.03 18.68 -14.35
C PRO A 473 0.81 17.61 -15.06
N PRO A 474 0.56 17.33 -16.35
CA PRO A 474 1.37 16.38 -17.10
C PRO A 474 2.81 16.87 -17.23
N MET A 475 3.74 16.05 -16.82
CA MET A 475 5.17 16.31 -16.80
C MET A 475 5.95 15.06 -17.19
N VAL A 476 7.13 15.25 -17.76
CA VAL A 476 8.03 14.19 -18.18
C VAL A 476 9.44 14.41 -17.69
N ASP A 477 10.21 13.34 -17.60
CA ASP A 477 11.61 13.32 -17.16
C ASP A 477 12.58 13.12 -18.34
N HIS A 478 12.37 13.82 -19.46
CA HIS A 478 13.27 13.79 -20.62
C HIS A 478 13.61 15.18 -21.15
N TRP A 479 14.70 15.29 -21.94
CA TRP A 479 15.19 16.53 -22.54
C TRP A 479 15.23 16.44 -24.08
N ASN A 480 14.15 15.91 -24.71
CA ASN A 480 13.96 15.84 -26.16
C ASN A 480 12.77 16.70 -26.56
N TRP A 481 13.03 17.88 -27.10
CA TRP A 481 12.01 18.85 -27.50
C TRP A 481 12.29 19.45 -28.83
N PRO A 482 11.31 20.04 -29.53
CA PRO A 482 11.58 20.79 -30.77
C PRO A 482 12.54 21.94 -30.52
N ARG A 483 13.40 22.22 -31.49
CA ARG A 483 14.34 23.36 -31.40
C ARG A 483 13.57 24.68 -31.19
N ASN A 484 14.12 25.56 -30.37
CA ASN A 484 13.56 26.86 -29.99
C ASN A 484 12.28 26.80 -29.14
N SER A 485 11.93 25.66 -28.56
CA SER A 485 10.86 25.58 -27.58
C SER A 485 11.20 26.42 -26.35
N GLN A 486 10.22 27.14 -25.83
CA GLN A 486 10.29 27.70 -24.49
C GLN A 486 9.62 26.71 -23.54
N LEU A 487 10.37 26.18 -22.59
CA LEU A 487 9.92 25.12 -21.71
C LEU A 487 9.75 25.64 -20.30
N LYS A 488 8.72 25.17 -19.63
CA LYS A 488 8.57 25.27 -18.20
C LYS A 488 8.98 23.95 -17.57
N LEU A 489 9.76 23.99 -16.53
CA LEU A 489 10.09 22.82 -15.73
C LEU A 489 9.99 23.14 -14.24
N THR A 490 9.84 22.11 -13.44
CA THR A 490 9.90 22.21 -11.99
C THR A 490 10.95 21.27 -11.43
N THR A 491 11.51 21.61 -10.28
CA THR A 491 12.41 20.74 -9.53
C THR A 491 11.81 20.44 -8.16
N PHE A 492 11.80 19.16 -7.79
CA PHE A 492 11.39 18.65 -6.48
C PHE A 492 12.63 18.24 -5.70
N THR A 493 12.80 18.74 -4.49
CA THR A 493 13.95 18.40 -3.63
C THR A 493 13.61 18.47 -2.15
N ASN A 494 14.39 17.77 -1.33
CA ASN A 494 14.46 17.95 0.11
C ASN A 494 15.75 18.67 0.56
N GLY A 495 16.52 19.25 -0.41
CA GLY A 495 17.62 20.17 -0.15
C GLY A 495 17.12 21.59 0.13
N ASP A 496 18.06 22.48 0.44
CA ASP A 496 17.74 23.88 0.78
C ASP A 496 17.64 24.76 -0.47
N GLU A 497 18.40 24.43 -1.52
CA GLU A 497 18.47 25.18 -2.78
C GLU A 497 18.80 24.28 -3.96
N VAL A 498 18.43 24.74 -5.16
CA VAL A 498 18.71 24.10 -6.44
C VAL A 498 19.40 25.11 -7.35
N GLU A 499 20.55 24.73 -7.93
CA GLU A 499 21.14 25.37 -9.07
C GLU A 499 20.80 24.58 -10.34
N LEU A 500 20.27 25.25 -11.36
CA LEU A 500 19.95 24.65 -12.65
C LEU A 500 21.05 25.01 -13.66
N LEU A 501 21.60 24.01 -14.34
CA LEU A 501 22.64 24.19 -15.36
C LEU A 501 22.14 23.63 -16.71
N LEU A 502 22.43 24.32 -17.78
CA LEU A 502 22.23 23.85 -19.18
C LEU A 502 23.55 23.89 -19.91
N ASN A 503 24.03 22.72 -20.33
CA ASN A 503 25.35 22.58 -21.01
C ASN A 503 26.50 23.21 -20.18
N GLY A 504 26.46 23.02 -18.84
CA GLY A 504 27.45 23.58 -17.91
C GLY A 504 27.30 25.07 -17.60
N ARG A 505 26.35 25.76 -18.22
CA ARG A 505 26.05 27.18 -17.98
C ARG A 505 24.95 27.27 -16.93
N SER A 506 25.21 28.00 -15.81
CA SER A 506 24.19 28.21 -14.77
C SER A 506 23.04 29.08 -15.30
N LEU A 507 21.83 28.62 -15.05
CA LEU A 507 20.57 29.33 -15.29
C LEU A 507 20.07 30.06 -14.03
N GLY A 508 20.82 29.93 -12.91
CA GLY A 508 20.53 30.54 -11.63
C GLY A 508 20.30 29.54 -10.53
N THR A 509 20.05 30.05 -9.34
CA THR A 509 19.77 29.27 -8.13
C THR A 509 18.44 29.70 -7.53
N ARG A 510 17.65 28.72 -7.06
CA ARG A 510 16.41 28.96 -6.32
C ARG A 510 16.49 28.29 -4.96
N LYS A 511 15.87 28.90 -3.93
CA LYS A 511 15.83 28.37 -2.58
C LYS A 511 14.45 27.80 -2.27
N LEU A 512 14.45 26.68 -1.57
CA LEU A 512 13.21 25.99 -1.20
C LEU A 512 12.30 26.86 -0.31
N VAL A 513 12.88 27.66 0.56
CA VAL A 513 12.16 28.57 1.49
C VAL A 513 11.36 29.66 0.74
N ASP A 514 11.75 30.00 -0.49
CA ASP A 514 11.08 31.00 -1.30
C ASP A 514 9.91 30.39 -2.13
N CYS A 515 9.66 29.08 -2.03
CA CYS A 515 8.66 28.33 -2.78
C CYS A 515 7.59 27.83 -1.84
N GLU A 516 6.40 28.42 -1.88
CA GLU A 516 5.30 28.13 -0.95
C GLU A 516 4.84 26.65 -1.01
N ASP A 517 4.76 26.09 -2.21
CA ASP A 517 4.34 24.71 -2.45
C ASP A 517 5.49 23.73 -2.67
N ARG A 518 6.74 24.18 -2.42
CA ARG A 518 7.97 23.40 -2.64
C ARG A 518 8.25 22.99 -4.09
N ARG A 519 7.56 23.58 -5.05
CA ARG A 519 7.88 23.47 -6.47
C ARG A 519 8.75 24.64 -6.87
N MET A 520 9.93 24.36 -7.40
CA MET A 520 10.83 25.39 -7.93
C MET A 520 10.69 25.42 -9.45
N ASP A 521 9.82 26.29 -9.94
CA ASP A 521 9.53 26.43 -11.38
C ASP A 521 10.58 27.26 -12.10
N TRP A 522 10.89 26.89 -13.36
CA TRP A 522 11.90 27.50 -14.20
C TRP A 522 11.35 27.67 -15.62
N ASP A 523 11.65 28.82 -16.25
CA ASP A 523 11.44 29.03 -17.68
C ASP A 523 12.79 28.88 -18.40
N VAL A 524 12.89 27.91 -19.31
CA VAL A 524 14.16 27.52 -19.94
C VAL A 524 13.98 27.41 -21.44
N PRO A 525 14.78 28.13 -22.25
CA PRO A 525 14.84 27.88 -23.67
C PRO A 525 15.49 26.53 -23.93
N TYR A 526 14.88 25.71 -24.79
CA TYR A 526 15.45 24.42 -25.12
C TYR A 526 16.72 24.56 -25.97
N GLU A 527 17.80 24.01 -25.47
CA GLU A 527 19.05 23.75 -26.18
C GLU A 527 19.37 22.25 -26.01
N ALA A 528 19.68 21.57 -27.12
CA ALA A 528 20.09 20.17 -27.04
C ALA A 528 21.38 20.03 -26.22
N GLY A 529 21.49 18.94 -25.46
CA GLY A 529 22.61 18.66 -24.58
C GLY A 529 22.17 18.18 -23.19
N LEU A 530 22.78 18.69 -22.13
CA LEU A 530 22.62 18.22 -20.77
C LEU A 530 21.99 19.31 -19.88
N LEU A 531 20.80 19.03 -19.34
CA LEU A 531 20.19 19.81 -18.26
C LEU A 531 20.52 19.12 -16.94
N GLU A 532 21.06 19.88 -15.98
CA GLU A 532 21.43 19.36 -14.67
C GLU A 532 20.77 20.19 -13.57
N ALA A 533 20.10 19.52 -12.65
CA ALA A 533 19.58 20.11 -11.42
C ALA A 533 20.46 19.66 -10.26
N VAL A 534 21.11 20.62 -9.59
CA VAL A 534 22.06 20.37 -8.50
C VAL A 534 21.42 20.79 -7.18
N GLY A 535 21.09 19.81 -6.36
CA GLY A 535 20.52 20.05 -5.03
C GLY A 535 21.62 20.26 -3.98
N ARG A 536 21.48 21.32 -3.18
CA ARG A 536 22.44 21.66 -2.12
C ARG A 536 21.75 21.69 -0.76
N LYS A 537 22.55 21.42 0.28
CA LYS A 537 22.14 21.58 1.68
C LYS A 537 23.26 22.27 2.44
N GLY A 538 22.95 23.41 3.06
CA GLY A 538 23.98 24.25 3.70
C GLY A 538 25.09 24.66 2.76
N GLY A 539 24.79 24.91 1.48
CA GLY A 539 25.75 25.29 0.43
C GLY A 539 26.54 24.11 -0.20
N THR A 540 26.43 22.91 0.35
CA THR A 540 27.14 21.72 -0.16
C THR A 540 26.21 20.92 -1.08
N GLU A 541 26.73 20.50 -2.26
CA GLU A 541 26.01 19.59 -3.15
C GLU A 541 25.75 18.25 -2.45
N VAL A 542 24.49 17.81 -2.42
CA VAL A 542 24.06 16.57 -1.78
C VAL A 542 23.36 15.62 -2.74
N CYS A 543 22.87 16.11 -3.88
CA CYS A 543 22.21 15.30 -4.90
C CYS A 543 22.22 16.03 -6.25
N ARG A 544 22.09 15.26 -7.34
CA ARG A 544 22.05 15.77 -8.72
C ARG A 544 21.09 14.93 -9.55
N HIS A 545 20.34 15.58 -10.44
CA HIS A 545 19.53 14.93 -11.47
C HIS A 545 19.89 15.50 -12.83
N CYS A 546 20.04 14.61 -13.82
CA CYS A 546 20.45 14.95 -15.17
C CYS A 546 19.42 14.48 -16.19
N LEU A 547 19.09 15.35 -17.14
CA LEU A 547 18.27 15.05 -18.30
C LEU A 547 19.09 15.35 -19.55
N GLY A 548 19.45 14.32 -20.32
CA GLY A 548 20.18 14.44 -21.57
C GLY A 548 19.24 14.44 -22.78
N THR A 549 19.61 15.15 -23.84
CA THR A 549 18.98 14.98 -25.14
C THR A 549 19.41 13.66 -25.74
N ALA A 550 18.50 12.70 -25.84
CA ALA A 550 18.76 11.42 -26.49
C ALA A 550 18.74 11.55 -28.00
N GLY A 551 19.60 10.77 -28.68
CA GLY A 551 19.65 10.63 -30.14
C GLY A 551 18.53 9.71 -30.67
N GLU A 552 18.76 9.19 -31.90
CA GLU A 552 17.87 8.16 -32.47
C GLU A 552 18.06 6.83 -31.75
N PRO A 553 17.01 6.00 -31.63
CA PRO A 553 17.14 4.71 -31.00
C PRO A 553 18.04 3.77 -31.80
N THR A 554 19.08 3.24 -31.17
CA THR A 554 20.06 2.34 -31.81
C THR A 554 19.99 0.91 -31.23
N ALA A 555 19.42 0.74 -30.01
CA ALA A 555 19.35 -0.55 -29.34
C ALA A 555 18.14 -0.65 -28.40
N LEU A 556 17.85 -1.88 -28.00
CA LEU A 556 16.99 -2.21 -26.86
C LEU A 556 17.84 -2.51 -25.64
N ARG A 557 17.43 -2.06 -24.47
CA ARG A 557 18.01 -2.43 -23.18
C ARG A 557 16.96 -3.18 -22.37
N LEU A 558 17.32 -4.37 -21.87
CA LEU A 558 16.51 -5.16 -20.94
C LEU A 558 17.10 -5.10 -19.52
N ARG A 559 16.25 -4.85 -18.53
CA ARG A 559 16.65 -4.79 -17.12
C ARG A 559 15.64 -5.55 -16.27
N PRO A 560 15.96 -6.76 -15.80
CA PRO A 560 15.13 -7.44 -14.79
C PRO A 560 15.25 -6.72 -13.44
N HIS A 561 14.15 -6.61 -12.68
CA HIS A 561 14.17 -5.96 -11.35
C HIS A 561 14.91 -6.80 -10.30
N LYS A 562 15.03 -8.12 -10.53
CA LYS A 562 15.86 -9.03 -9.75
C LYS A 562 16.53 -10.07 -10.67
N PRO A 563 17.74 -10.53 -10.36
CA PRO A 563 18.49 -11.44 -11.23
C PRO A 563 18.05 -12.92 -11.11
N ALA A 564 17.40 -13.28 -10.01
CA ALA A 564 16.97 -14.64 -9.73
C ALA A 564 15.54 -14.69 -9.16
N ALA A 565 14.88 -15.83 -9.35
CA ALA A 565 13.52 -16.10 -8.87
C ALA A 565 13.38 -17.58 -8.46
N SER A 566 12.48 -17.88 -7.54
CA SER A 566 12.22 -19.23 -7.06
C SER A 566 11.55 -20.09 -8.12
N ALA A 567 11.95 -21.36 -8.27
CA ALA A 567 11.31 -22.33 -9.14
C ALA A 567 10.07 -22.96 -8.46
N ASP A 568 9.10 -22.14 -8.04
CA ASP A 568 7.89 -22.56 -7.33
C ASP A 568 6.62 -22.50 -8.21
N GLY A 569 6.74 -21.92 -9.41
CA GLY A 569 5.62 -21.68 -10.32
C GLY A 569 4.77 -20.45 -9.96
N LEU A 570 5.18 -19.66 -8.96
CA LEU A 570 4.46 -18.48 -8.45
C LEU A 570 5.34 -17.22 -8.44
N ASP A 571 6.65 -17.36 -8.42
CA ASP A 571 7.54 -16.20 -8.39
C ASP A 571 7.56 -15.49 -9.76
N ALA A 572 7.55 -14.15 -9.72
CA ALA A 572 7.49 -13.32 -10.91
C ALA A 572 8.62 -12.28 -10.94
N VAL A 573 9.12 -12.02 -12.14
CA VAL A 573 10.15 -11.03 -12.42
C VAL A 573 9.65 -10.03 -13.44
N CYS A 574 9.62 -8.75 -13.09
CA CYS A 574 9.36 -7.68 -14.03
C CYS A 574 10.64 -7.33 -14.79
N VAL A 575 10.58 -7.31 -16.11
CA VAL A 575 11.68 -6.93 -17.00
C VAL A 575 11.29 -5.64 -17.71
N GLU A 576 12.00 -4.54 -17.42
CA GLU A 576 11.89 -3.31 -18.18
C GLU A 576 12.57 -3.49 -19.54
N ALA A 577 11.90 -3.06 -20.60
CA ALA A 577 12.48 -2.89 -21.94
C ALA A 577 12.47 -1.41 -22.28
N ALA A 578 13.62 -0.87 -22.69
CA ALA A 578 13.77 0.53 -23.06
C ALA A 578 14.45 0.68 -24.43
N LEU A 579 13.96 1.63 -25.22
CA LEU A 579 14.66 2.14 -26.39
C LEU A 579 15.82 3.00 -25.92
N VAL A 580 17.03 2.76 -26.43
CA VAL A 580 18.20 3.55 -26.06
C VAL A 580 18.99 3.98 -27.30
N ASP A 581 19.63 5.15 -27.21
CA ASP A 581 20.55 5.65 -28.21
C ASP A 581 21.96 5.04 -28.07
N GLU A 582 22.94 5.56 -28.82
CA GLU A 582 24.33 5.10 -28.81
C GLU A 582 25.01 5.31 -27.45
N ASP A 583 24.60 6.31 -26.68
CA ASP A 583 25.09 6.60 -25.33
C ASP A 583 24.34 5.84 -24.22
N GLY A 584 23.35 5.02 -24.59
CA GLY A 584 22.52 4.26 -23.66
C GLY A 584 21.45 5.07 -22.93
N GLN A 585 21.18 6.32 -23.38
CA GLN A 585 20.09 7.13 -22.86
C GLN A 585 18.74 6.64 -23.41
N VAL A 586 17.70 6.72 -22.59
CA VAL A 586 16.35 6.34 -23.02
C VAL A 586 15.83 7.36 -24.04
N VAL A 587 15.46 6.86 -25.21
CA VAL A 587 14.82 7.70 -26.23
C VAL A 587 13.33 7.77 -25.94
N PRO A 588 12.75 8.94 -25.63
CA PRO A 588 11.35 9.09 -25.19
C PRO A 588 10.39 8.98 -26.39
N ASN A 589 10.43 7.86 -27.09
CA ASN A 589 9.55 7.56 -28.22
C ASN A 589 8.37 6.70 -27.73
N SER A 590 7.17 7.06 -28.10
CA SER A 590 5.96 6.29 -27.83
C SER A 590 5.46 5.60 -29.10
N GLY A 591 4.90 4.39 -28.94
CA GLY A 591 4.31 3.63 -30.04
C GLY A 591 5.24 2.65 -30.74
N THR A 592 6.52 2.54 -30.38
CA THR A 592 7.38 1.46 -30.89
C THR A 592 7.00 0.15 -30.24
N GLU A 593 6.53 -0.82 -31.05
CA GLU A 593 6.18 -2.13 -30.58
C GLU A 593 7.42 -2.96 -30.24
N ILE A 594 7.48 -3.47 -29.00
CA ILE A 594 8.50 -4.41 -28.54
C ILE A 594 7.85 -5.78 -28.38
N ARG A 595 8.42 -6.81 -29.02
CA ARG A 595 7.98 -8.20 -28.95
C ARG A 595 8.91 -9.02 -28.09
N PHE A 596 8.34 -9.70 -27.12
CA PHE A 596 9.06 -10.54 -26.16
C PHE A 596 8.95 -12.01 -26.52
N ASN A 597 10.07 -12.74 -26.43
CA ASN A 597 10.10 -14.19 -26.47
C ASN A 597 10.82 -14.70 -25.23
N VAL A 598 10.18 -15.67 -24.58
CA VAL A 598 10.69 -16.28 -23.33
C VAL A 598 11.00 -17.74 -23.59
N THR A 599 12.20 -18.18 -23.22
CA THR A 599 12.64 -19.58 -23.32
C THR A 599 13.25 -20.04 -22.01
N GLY A 600 13.23 -21.36 -21.77
CA GLY A 600 13.64 -21.94 -20.48
C GLY A 600 12.44 -22.09 -19.51
N PRO A 601 12.68 -22.27 -18.21
CA PRO A 601 11.66 -22.59 -17.21
C PRO A 601 10.87 -21.34 -16.74
N GLY A 602 10.34 -20.54 -17.65
CA GLY A 602 9.53 -19.37 -17.38
C GLY A 602 8.51 -19.10 -18.49
N THR A 603 7.50 -18.32 -18.16
CA THR A 603 6.42 -17.91 -19.08
C THR A 603 6.19 -16.41 -19.00
N ASN A 604 5.84 -15.78 -20.13
CA ASN A 604 5.34 -14.42 -20.13
C ASN A 604 3.95 -14.41 -19.47
N ALA A 605 3.84 -13.70 -18.34
CA ALA A 605 2.62 -13.56 -17.57
C ALA A 605 1.83 -12.30 -17.91
N GLY A 606 2.45 -11.33 -18.59
CA GLY A 606 1.80 -10.10 -19.02
C GLY A 606 2.78 -9.02 -19.46
N VAL A 607 2.27 -8.02 -20.16
CA VAL A 607 3.01 -6.85 -20.64
C VAL A 607 2.26 -5.57 -20.29
N ALA A 608 2.97 -4.48 -20.00
CA ALA A 608 2.35 -3.19 -19.71
C ALA A 608 3.26 -2.02 -20.13
N SER A 609 2.70 -0.84 -20.15
CA SER A 609 3.41 0.44 -20.21
C SER A 609 2.64 1.49 -19.42
N GLY A 610 3.23 2.63 -19.14
CA GLY A 610 2.57 3.74 -18.41
C GLY A 610 1.42 4.42 -19.15
N ASN A 611 1.06 3.93 -20.35
CA ASN A 611 -0.05 4.49 -21.12
C ASN A 611 -1.40 3.99 -20.59
N VAL A 612 -2.07 4.81 -19.79
CA VAL A 612 -3.35 4.50 -19.14
C VAL A 612 -4.53 4.36 -20.11
N VAL A 613 -4.38 4.83 -21.36
CA VAL A 613 -5.42 4.79 -22.41
C VAL A 613 -5.17 3.71 -23.47
N SER A 614 -4.10 2.91 -23.35
CA SER A 614 -3.78 1.87 -24.33
C SER A 614 -4.86 0.78 -24.39
N ASP A 615 -5.26 0.43 -25.60
CA ASP A 615 -6.19 -0.69 -25.88
C ASP A 615 -5.47 -2.02 -26.11
N GLU A 616 -4.15 -2.05 -26.08
CA GLU A 616 -3.38 -3.27 -26.26
C GLU A 616 -3.63 -4.26 -25.11
N PRO A 617 -3.82 -5.55 -25.41
CA PRO A 617 -4.08 -6.55 -24.38
C PRO A 617 -2.85 -6.74 -23.48
N TRP A 618 -3.09 -6.81 -22.16
CA TRP A 618 -2.04 -7.12 -21.20
C TRP A 618 -1.51 -8.55 -21.32
N GLN A 619 -2.40 -9.49 -21.70
CA GLN A 619 -2.04 -10.89 -21.95
C GLN A 619 -1.56 -11.05 -23.40
N SER A 620 -0.38 -10.49 -23.69
CA SER A 620 0.25 -10.48 -25.01
C SER A 620 1.76 -10.73 -24.88
N ASN A 621 2.40 -11.00 -26.00
CA ASN A 621 3.86 -11.02 -26.09
C ASN A 621 4.44 -9.75 -26.74
N ALA A 622 3.61 -8.74 -27.00
CA ALA A 622 4.02 -7.47 -27.57
C ALA A 622 3.39 -6.31 -26.81
N ARG A 623 4.14 -5.20 -26.72
CA ARG A 623 3.68 -3.96 -26.12
C ARG A 623 4.34 -2.76 -26.75
N SER A 624 3.55 -1.73 -27.05
CA SER A 624 4.08 -0.44 -27.49
C SER A 624 4.69 0.32 -26.32
N THR A 625 5.83 0.98 -26.60
CA THR A 625 6.50 1.83 -25.62
C THR A 625 5.66 3.06 -25.28
N TRP A 626 5.83 3.54 -24.06
CA TRP A 626 5.37 4.83 -23.58
C TRP A 626 6.59 5.59 -23.02
N TYR A 627 6.91 6.74 -23.59
CA TYR A 627 8.16 7.45 -23.35
C TYR A 627 9.40 6.54 -23.44
N GLY A 628 9.43 5.69 -24.48
CA GLY A 628 10.55 4.80 -24.77
C GLY A 628 10.62 3.53 -23.92
N ARG A 629 9.63 3.22 -23.09
CA ARG A 629 9.67 2.09 -22.15
C ARG A 629 8.40 1.25 -22.20
N CYS A 630 8.56 -0.04 -21.90
CA CYS A 630 7.48 -0.95 -21.52
C CYS A 630 8.01 -2.04 -20.59
N ILE A 631 7.14 -2.87 -20.03
CA ILE A 631 7.51 -3.99 -19.18
C ILE A 631 6.96 -5.30 -19.72
N CYS A 632 7.69 -6.39 -19.41
CA CYS A 632 7.23 -7.77 -19.53
C CYS A 632 7.38 -8.45 -18.17
N VAL A 633 6.33 -9.10 -17.67
CA VAL A 633 6.36 -9.85 -16.42
C VAL A 633 6.53 -11.33 -16.72
N ILE A 634 7.58 -11.92 -16.19
CA ILE A 634 7.93 -13.33 -16.34
C ILE A 634 7.54 -14.07 -15.07
N ARG A 635 6.79 -15.17 -15.20
CA ARG A 635 6.51 -16.09 -14.10
C ARG A 635 7.32 -17.35 -14.27
N THR A 636 8.02 -17.80 -13.22
CA THR A 636 8.77 -19.06 -13.21
C THR A 636 7.85 -20.26 -13.31
N THR A 637 8.40 -21.40 -13.78
CA THR A 637 7.79 -22.71 -13.62
C THR A 637 8.32 -23.38 -12.35
N ARG A 638 8.02 -24.69 -12.16
CA ARG A 638 8.59 -25.48 -11.07
C ARG A 638 9.95 -26.12 -11.43
N GLU A 639 10.49 -25.74 -12.56
CA GLU A 639 11.80 -26.23 -13.02
C GLU A 639 12.85 -25.14 -12.78
N ALA A 640 14.01 -25.53 -12.31
CA ALA A 640 15.17 -24.66 -12.15
C ALA A 640 15.93 -24.52 -13.47
N GLY A 641 16.63 -23.42 -13.65
CA GLY A 641 17.46 -23.14 -14.82
C GLY A 641 17.34 -21.72 -15.34
N ASP A 642 18.02 -21.43 -16.42
CA ASP A 642 18.05 -20.09 -17.00
C ASP A 642 16.74 -19.77 -17.77
N VAL A 643 16.04 -18.75 -17.35
CA VAL A 643 14.95 -18.14 -18.10
C VAL A 643 15.52 -17.02 -18.96
N VAL A 644 15.47 -17.21 -20.27
CA VAL A 644 16.04 -16.26 -21.22
C VAL A 644 14.93 -15.45 -21.87
N ILE A 645 15.01 -14.13 -21.73
CA ILE A 645 14.09 -13.16 -22.31
C ILE A 645 14.79 -12.47 -23.49
N THR A 646 14.17 -12.55 -24.66
CA THR A 646 14.63 -11.83 -25.86
C THR A 646 13.57 -10.81 -26.25
N ALA A 647 13.99 -9.57 -26.48
CA ALA A 647 13.14 -8.50 -27.00
C ALA A 647 13.56 -8.09 -28.41
N ASN A 648 12.56 -7.83 -29.25
CA ASN A 648 12.75 -7.40 -30.63
C ASN A 648 11.88 -6.18 -30.94
N ALA A 649 12.42 -5.23 -31.68
CA ALA A 649 11.68 -4.13 -32.27
C ALA A 649 12.17 -3.92 -33.72
N ASP A 650 11.27 -3.45 -34.59
CA ASP A 650 11.60 -3.28 -36.00
C ASP A 650 12.73 -2.27 -36.16
N GLY A 651 13.73 -2.64 -36.98
CA GLY A 651 14.90 -1.80 -37.27
C GLY A 651 15.98 -1.75 -36.20
N LEU A 652 15.82 -2.44 -35.07
CA LEU A 652 16.79 -2.47 -33.99
C LEU A 652 17.37 -3.88 -33.75
N PRO A 653 18.62 -3.98 -33.26
CA PRO A 653 19.17 -5.25 -32.83
C PRO A 653 18.36 -5.85 -31.68
N SER A 654 18.22 -7.19 -31.70
CA SER A 654 17.59 -7.93 -30.59
C SER A 654 18.38 -7.76 -29.30
N ALA A 655 17.67 -7.54 -28.19
CA ALA A 655 18.26 -7.55 -26.85
C ALA A 655 17.91 -8.82 -26.09
N ARG A 656 18.79 -9.20 -25.16
CA ARG A 656 18.62 -10.42 -24.36
C ARG A 656 19.03 -10.18 -22.93
N CYS A 657 18.27 -10.75 -21.97
CA CYS A 657 18.67 -10.88 -20.58
C CYS A 657 18.31 -12.28 -20.06
N THR A 658 18.89 -12.65 -18.95
CA THR A 658 18.66 -13.95 -18.28
C THR A 658 18.26 -13.71 -16.83
N VAL A 659 17.29 -14.49 -16.37
CA VAL A 659 16.86 -14.59 -14.97
C VAL A 659 17.07 -16.04 -14.54
N GLU A 660 17.77 -16.27 -13.44
CA GLU A 660 17.97 -17.61 -12.91
C GLU A 660 16.74 -18.08 -12.15
N SER A 661 16.11 -19.20 -12.57
CA SER A 661 15.10 -19.91 -11.80
C SER A 661 15.81 -20.86 -10.83
N VAL A 662 15.82 -20.53 -9.53
CA VAL A 662 16.56 -21.28 -8.51
C VAL A 662 15.67 -22.33 -7.84
N PRO A 663 16.22 -23.53 -7.51
CA PRO A 663 15.44 -24.57 -6.84
C PRO A 663 14.88 -24.04 -5.50
N VAL A 664 13.63 -24.40 -5.19
CA VAL A 664 13.07 -24.20 -3.85
C VAL A 664 13.57 -25.34 -2.97
N GLU A 665 14.29 -25.03 -1.88
CA GLU A 665 14.61 -26.03 -0.88
C GLU A 665 13.32 -26.66 -0.34
N ALA A 666 13.26 -27.98 -0.32
CA ALA A 666 12.10 -28.69 0.24
C ALA A 666 11.97 -28.31 1.73
N ARG A 667 10.90 -27.59 2.05
CA ARG A 667 10.55 -27.20 3.42
C ARG A 667 9.91 -28.34 4.19
#